data_893689a5ad21106686a26efb01a54917
#
_entry.id   893689a5ad21106686a26efb01a54917
#
_cell.length_a   1.000
_cell.length_b   1.000
_cell.length_c   1.000
_cell.angle_alpha   90.00
_cell.angle_beta   90.00
_cell.angle_gamma   90.00
#
_symmetry.space_group_name_H-M   'P 1'
#
loop_
_entity.id
_entity.type
_entity.pdbx_description
1 polymer ?
#
loop_
_entity_poly.entity_id
_entity_poly.type
_entity_poly.pdbx_seq_one_letter_code
_entity_poly.pdbx_strand_id
1 'polypeptide(L)'
;METKQENVIRTDYSEIMQKSYIDYAMSVIISRALPDVRDGLKPVQRRTLYDMYELGIRYDRPYRKCARIVGDTMGKYHPHGDSSIYDALVVMAQDFKKGRTLVDGHGNFGSIEGDGAAAMRYTEARLEKLTQEVFLGDLDKNVVDFVPNFDETEKEPSVLPVKIPNILVNGAEGIAVGMATSIPPHNLGEVVDAVKAYMKDNTISVKGLMRYIKGPDFPTGGLVVNKDDLRKIYESGTGKIRLRGRVEIEKLKGGRKQLVITEIPYTMLGANIGKFLNDVASLVETKKTTDIVDISNQSSKEGIRIVLELKKDTDVENLTNMLYKKTRLEDTFGVNMLAVADGRPETLSLKQIIEHHVEFLFDVTTRKYRTLLDKEQEKREIQEGLIKACDVIDLIIEILRGSKNREQVKKCLVEGVTEGIRFKTKVSEKAASKLKFTEKQAGAILDMRLYKLIGLEIEALQADYQETMKNIAEYKDILDNYDSMAAIIIRELDGIKKEYGSKRRTSIENAEEAVYEEKKMEETEVCFLMDRFGYMKLIDKNAYERNKEAAHNENRCVFLCMNTDKICIFTDKGKMHTIKAVDIPLVRFRDKGTPVDNLSNYDSSQEQMLYVAPLGQIKQDQILFVTKTSMCKLVDGAEFDVTKRTIASTKLAEDDELIFVGSAGEMEQVVFQSNGGYFLRFLKQEISTAKRAALGVRGMKLADGDHLEHAYLLGGHQEYAISYHDKEYSLNKVRLGKRDTKGIKPRI
;
A
#
# COMPACT_ATOMS: atom_id res chain seq x y z
N MET A 1 -28.73 -2.49 -61.22
CA MET A 1 -27.71 -2.90 -60.24
C MET A 1 -27.02 -1.61 -59.82
N GLU A 2 -27.49 -1.04 -58.71
CA GLU A 2 -26.83 0.13 -58.10
C GLU A 2 -25.62 -0.38 -57.30
N THR A 3 -24.45 0.04 -57.72
CA THR A 3 -23.19 -0.19 -56.99
C THR A 3 -23.24 0.61 -55.70
N LYS A 4 -23.42 -0.05 -54.55
CA LYS A 4 -23.13 0.56 -53.23
C LYS A 4 -21.68 1.00 -53.21
N GLN A 5 -21.44 2.31 -53.26
CA GLN A 5 -20.13 2.87 -52.93
C GLN A 5 -19.86 2.57 -51.45
N GLU A 6 -18.94 1.64 -51.18
CA GLU A 6 -18.39 1.46 -49.86
C GLU A 6 -17.60 2.74 -49.50
N ASN A 7 -18.09 3.48 -48.52
CA ASN A 7 -17.34 4.60 -47.92
C ASN A 7 -16.17 4.03 -47.12
N VAL A 8 -15.04 3.81 -47.77
CA VAL A 8 -13.79 3.42 -47.09
C VAL A 8 -13.16 4.68 -46.47
N ILE A 9 -13.30 4.81 -45.15
CA ILE A 9 -12.63 5.87 -44.40
C ILE A 9 -11.22 5.35 -44.07
N ARG A 10 -10.19 5.98 -44.65
CA ARG A 10 -8.79 5.70 -44.26
C ARG A 10 -8.45 6.51 -43.01
N THR A 11 -8.16 5.82 -41.92
CA THR A 11 -7.72 6.44 -40.66
C THR A 11 -6.33 5.92 -40.32
N ASP A 12 -5.47 6.78 -39.78
CA ASP A 12 -4.14 6.37 -39.30
C ASP A 12 -4.32 5.46 -38.09
N TYR A 13 -3.60 4.32 -38.07
CA TYR A 13 -3.58 3.38 -36.98
C TYR A 13 -3.14 4.05 -35.65
N SER A 14 -2.17 4.97 -35.73
CA SER A 14 -1.69 5.73 -34.55
C SER A 14 -2.79 6.61 -33.94
N GLU A 15 -3.61 7.27 -34.78
CA GLU A 15 -4.74 8.09 -34.29
C GLU A 15 -5.81 7.24 -33.62
N ILE A 16 -6.16 6.09 -34.24
CA ILE A 16 -7.15 5.17 -33.66
C ILE A 16 -6.65 4.66 -32.30
N MET A 17 -5.39 4.23 -32.24
CA MET A 17 -4.78 3.72 -30.99
C MET A 17 -4.72 4.80 -29.92
N GLN A 18 -4.29 6.01 -30.23
CA GLN A 18 -4.25 7.13 -29.30
C GLN A 18 -5.62 7.46 -28.75
N LYS A 19 -6.62 7.59 -29.63
CA LYS A 19 -8.00 7.89 -29.25
C LYS A 19 -8.57 6.79 -28.35
N SER A 20 -8.46 5.53 -28.77
CA SER A 20 -8.99 4.38 -28.01
C SER A 20 -8.28 4.22 -26.65
N TYR A 21 -6.96 4.51 -26.59
CA TYR A 21 -6.23 4.48 -25.34
C TYR A 21 -6.65 5.61 -24.40
N ILE A 22 -6.88 6.82 -24.92
CA ILE A 22 -7.37 7.95 -24.13
C ILE A 22 -8.78 7.65 -23.60
N ASP A 23 -9.68 7.15 -24.42
CA ASP A 23 -11.05 6.80 -24.03
C ASP A 23 -11.04 5.70 -22.95
N TYR A 24 -10.21 4.67 -23.11
CA TYR A 24 -10.01 3.63 -22.09
C TYR A 24 -9.42 4.20 -20.80
N ALA A 25 -8.36 5.01 -20.90
CA ALA A 25 -7.72 5.62 -19.73
C ALA A 25 -8.70 6.51 -18.96
N MET A 26 -9.47 7.35 -19.65
CA MET A 26 -10.50 8.21 -19.03
C MET A 26 -11.60 7.38 -18.36
N SER A 27 -12.04 6.30 -18.99
CA SER A 27 -13.02 5.38 -18.39
C SER A 27 -12.47 4.75 -17.11
N VAL A 28 -11.22 4.26 -17.10
CA VAL A 28 -10.59 3.67 -15.91
C VAL A 28 -10.40 4.74 -14.80
N ILE A 29 -10.06 5.97 -15.17
CA ILE A 29 -9.84 7.06 -14.23
C ILE A 29 -11.17 7.46 -13.56
N ILE A 30 -12.18 7.83 -14.36
CA ILE A 30 -13.42 8.45 -13.85
C ILE A 30 -14.39 7.37 -13.33
N SER A 31 -14.53 6.25 -14.06
CA SER A 31 -15.59 5.28 -13.81
C SER A 31 -15.13 4.02 -13.06
N ARG A 32 -13.89 3.97 -12.53
CA ARG A 32 -13.39 2.77 -11.87
C ARG A 32 -12.50 3.04 -10.65
N ALA A 33 -11.39 3.77 -10.84
CA ALA A 33 -10.29 3.79 -9.87
C ALA A 33 -10.37 4.93 -8.86
N LEU A 34 -10.85 6.11 -9.27
CA LEU A 34 -10.88 7.29 -8.44
C LEU A 34 -12.23 7.48 -7.73
N PRO A 35 -12.23 8.03 -6.50
CA PRO A 35 -13.43 8.44 -5.81
C PRO A 35 -13.97 9.76 -6.37
N ASP A 36 -15.28 9.96 -6.36
CA ASP A 36 -15.90 11.27 -6.56
C ASP A 36 -15.73 12.12 -5.29
N VAL A 37 -15.38 13.39 -5.45
CA VAL A 37 -15.12 14.29 -4.31
C VAL A 37 -16.36 14.50 -3.44
N ARG A 38 -17.57 14.43 -4.04
CA ARG A 38 -18.86 14.70 -3.38
C ARG A 38 -19.24 13.61 -2.38
N ASP A 39 -19.15 12.33 -2.77
CA ASP A 39 -19.53 11.20 -1.90
C ASP A 39 -18.34 10.38 -1.38
N GLY A 40 -17.13 10.61 -1.92
CA GLY A 40 -15.92 9.90 -1.51
C GLY A 40 -15.91 8.41 -1.87
N LEU A 41 -16.75 7.99 -2.81
CA LEU A 41 -16.91 6.59 -3.17
C LEU A 41 -16.41 6.33 -4.60
N LYS A 42 -15.83 5.13 -4.78
CA LYS A 42 -15.62 4.58 -6.12
C LYS A 42 -16.95 4.05 -6.66
N PRO A 43 -17.11 3.96 -8.01
CA PRO A 43 -18.34 3.45 -8.61
C PRO A 43 -18.80 2.08 -8.06
N VAL A 44 -17.89 1.12 -7.89
CA VAL A 44 -18.22 -0.20 -7.33
C VAL A 44 -18.78 -0.10 -5.91
N GLN A 45 -18.22 0.78 -5.06
CA GLN A 45 -18.69 0.97 -3.69
C GLN A 45 -20.08 1.62 -3.67
N ARG A 46 -20.26 2.67 -4.47
CA ARG A 46 -21.55 3.38 -4.61
C ARG A 46 -22.67 2.44 -5.07
N ARG A 47 -22.40 1.66 -6.12
CA ARG A 47 -23.34 0.70 -6.69
C ARG A 47 -23.72 -0.41 -5.70
N THR A 48 -22.73 -0.95 -4.98
CA THR A 48 -22.96 -1.98 -3.96
C THR A 48 -23.83 -1.46 -2.81
N LEU A 49 -23.54 -0.26 -2.28
CA LEU A 49 -24.34 0.33 -1.20
C LEU A 49 -25.76 0.68 -1.67
N TYR A 50 -25.89 1.19 -2.89
CA TYR A 50 -27.22 1.47 -3.47
C TYR A 50 -28.03 0.19 -3.69
N ASP A 51 -27.41 -0.87 -4.23
CA ASP A 51 -28.06 -2.17 -4.42
C ASP A 51 -28.53 -2.78 -3.09
N MET A 52 -27.68 -2.71 -2.04
CA MET A 52 -28.09 -3.15 -0.71
C MET A 52 -29.30 -2.38 -0.19
N TYR A 53 -29.39 -1.09 -0.50
CA TYR A 53 -30.53 -0.25 -0.14
C TYR A 53 -31.79 -0.67 -0.89
N GLU A 54 -31.73 -0.89 -2.20
CA GLU A 54 -32.85 -1.35 -3.03
C GLU A 54 -33.34 -2.74 -2.64
N LEU A 55 -32.42 -3.66 -2.31
CA LEU A 55 -32.74 -5.00 -1.78
C LEU A 55 -33.35 -4.98 -0.37
N GLY A 56 -33.44 -3.80 0.28
CA GLY A 56 -33.95 -3.65 1.65
C GLY A 56 -33.05 -4.30 2.70
N ILE A 57 -31.75 -4.43 2.43
CA ILE A 57 -30.73 -4.98 3.35
C ILE A 57 -30.27 -3.87 4.28
N ARG A 58 -31.06 -3.57 5.30
CA ARG A 58 -30.89 -2.43 6.21
C ARG A 58 -30.28 -2.87 7.54
N TYR A 59 -29.70 -1.92 8.29
CA TYR A 59 -29.05 -2.19 9.58
C TYR A 59 -29.97 -2.84 10.62
N ASP A 60 -31.27 -2.56 10.55
CA ASP A 60 -32.32 -3.06 11.42
C ASP A 60 -32.98 -4.35 10.91
N ARG A 61 -32.47 -4.93 9.81
CA ARG A 61 -32.96 -6.14 9.17
C ARG A 61 -31.96 -7.29 9.31
N PRO A 62 -32.40 -8.55 9.15
CA PRO A 62 -31.47 -9.68 9.15
C PRO A 62 -30.40 -9.57 8.07
N TYR A 63 -29.21 -10.08 8.37
CA TYR A 63 -28.13 -10.21 7.41
C TYR A 63 -28.53 -11.02 6.17
N ARG A 64 -27.89 -10.76 5.06
CA ARG A 64 -28.04 -11.50 3.81
C ARG A 64 -26.69 -12.02 3.33
N LYS A 65 -26.69 -13.18 2.65
CA LYS A 65 -25.49 -13.76 2.05
C LYS A 65 -24.82 -12.76 1.10
N CYS A 66 -23.51 -12.57 1.25
CA CYS A 66 -22.74 -11.68 0.37
C CYS A 66 -22.86 -12.09 -1.10
N ALA A 67 -22.97 -13.39 -1.38
CA ALA A 67 -23.20 -13.89 -2.73
C ALA A 67 -24.47 -13.35 -3.40
N ARG A 68 -25.54 -13.07 -2.63
CA ARG A 68 -26.75 -12.44 -3.14
C ARG A 68 -26.51 -10.98 -3.49
N ILE A 69 -25.83 -10.23 -2.61
CA ILE A 69 -25.51 -8.83 -2.83
C ILE A 69 -24.61 -8.69 -4.06
N VAL A 70 -23.54 -9.48 -4.13
CA VAL A 70 -22.59 -9.47 -5.26
C VAL A 70 -23.29 -9.83 -6.57
N GLY A 71 -24.15 -10.85 -6.57
CA GLY A 71 -24.86 -11.29 -7.77
C GLY A 71 -25.84 -10.25 -8.29
N ASP A 72 -26.61 -9.59 -7.42
CA ASP A 72 -27.55 -8.54 -7.80
C ASP A 72 -26.83 -7.29 -8.30
N THR A 73 -25.83 -6.82 -7.55
CA THR A 73 -24.97 -5.68 -7.95
C THR A 73 -24.32 -5.92 -9.31
N MET A 74 -23.79 -7.13 -9.56
CA MET A 74 -23.16 -7.49 -10.83
C MET A 74 -24.18 -7.49 -11.98
N GLY A 75 -25.37 -8.04 -11.73
CA GLY A 75 -26.39 -8.18 -12.74
C GLY A 75 -27.06 -6.87 -13.13
N LYS A 76 -27.22 -5.93 -12.19
CA LYS A 76 -27.97 -4.68 -12.41
C LYS A 76 -27.10 -3.45 -12.63
N TYR A 77 -25.96 -3.32 -11.94
CA TYR A 77 -25.26 -2.04 -11.84
C TYR A 77 -23.78 -2.11 -12.22
N HIS A 78 -23.08 -3.22 -11.93
CA HIS A 78 -21.62 -3.27 -12.08
C HIS A 78 -21.17 -4.47 -12.91
N PRO A 79 -21.07 -4.36 -14.24
CA PRO A 79 -20.80 -5.48 -15.16
C PRO A 79 -19.31 -5.88 -15.16
N HIS A 80 -18.79 -6.27 -14.01
CA HIS A 80 -17.40 -6.70 -13.81
C HIS A 80 -17.35 -7.99 -12.97
N GLY A 81 -16.14 -8.54 -12.77
CA GLY A 81 -15.97 -9.80 -12.03
C GLY A 81 -16.50 -9.72 -10.59
N ASP A 82 -17.16 -10.79 -10.16
CA ASP A 82 -17.75 -10.96 -8.83
C ASP A 82 -16.74 -10.78 -7.70
N SER A 83 -15.50 -11.23 -7.89
CA SER A 83 -14.41 -11.07 -6.93
C SER A 83 -14.13 -9.59 -6.65
N SER A 84 -14.14 -8.71 -7.66
CA SER A 84 -13.89 -7.29 -7.47
C SER A 84 -14.98 -6.60 -6.65
N ILE A 85 -16.23 -7.00 -6.84
CA ILE A 85 -17.39 -6.50 -6.07
C ILE A 85 -17.31 -7.00 -4.63
N TYR A 86 -17.00 -8.31 -4.47
CA TYR A 86 -16.88 -8.91 -3.15
C TYR A 86 -15.71 -8.29 -2.35
N ASP A 87 -14.56 -8.10 -2.97
CA ASP A 87 -13.41 -7.46 -2.32
C ASP A 87 -13.73 -6.02 -1.88
N ALA A 88 -14.46 -5.26 -2.69
CA ALA A 88 -14.92 -3.93 -2.32
C ALA A 88 -15.89 -3.98 -1.12
N LEU A 89 -16.83 -4.93 -1.11
CA LEU A 89 -17.75 -5.16 0.01
C LEU A 89 -17.00 -5.51 1.29
N VAL A 90 -16.01 -6.42 1.20
CA VAL A 90 -15.17 -6.84 2.32
C VAL A 90 -14.39 -5.65 2.90
N VAL A 91 -13.75 -4.84 2.06
CA VAL A 91 -13.00 -3.66 2.53
C VAL A 91 -13.90 -2.65 3.24
N MET A 92 -15.15 -2.48 2.79
CA MET A 92 -16.11 -1.58 3.45
C MET A 92 -16.55 -2.08 4.85
N ALA A 93 -16.38 -3.37 5.14
CA ALA A 93 -16.68 -3.97 6.44
C ALA A 93 -15.46 -4.08 7.37
N GLN A 94 -14.23 -3.77 6.90
CA GLN A 94 -13.00 -3.92 7.69
C GLN A 94 -12.69 -2.65 8.49
N ASP A 95 -12.80 -2.72 9.81
CA ASP A 95 -12.58 -1.60 10.74
C ASP A 95 -11.11 -1.20 10.89
N PHE A 96 -10.18 -2.10 10.52
CA PHE A 96 -8.74 -1.81 10.45
C PHE A 96 -8.30 -1.13 9.15
N LYS A 97 -9.16 -1.10 8.11
CA LYS A 97 -8.90 -0.38 6.85
C LYS A 97 -9.71 0.90 6.72
N LYS A 98 -10.88 0.98 7.34
CA LYS A 98 -11.77 2.14 7.25
C LYS A 98 -11.84 2.90 8.56
N GLY A 99 -11.82 4.22 8.48
CA GLY A 99 -12.06 5.09 9.64
C GLY A 99 -13.43 4.84 10.24
N ARG A 100 -14.43 4.61 9.36
CA ARG A 100 -15.80 4.18 9.65
C ARG A 100 -16.22 3.09 8.66
N THR A 101 -16.64 1.93 9.15
CA THR A 101 -17.21 0.88 8.33
C THR A 101 -18.52 1.35 7.68
N LEU A 102 -18.75 0.94 6.44
CA LEU A 102 -19.98 1.24 5.70
C LEU A 102 -20.90 0.02 5.60
N VAL A 103 -20.35 -1.15 5.87
CA VAL A 103 -21.03 -2.45 5.81
C VAL A 103 -20.80 -3.15 7.14
N ASP A 104 -21.89 -3.67 7.73
CA ASP A 104 -21.85 -4.56 8.90
C ASP A 104 -21.75 -6.00 8.40
N GLY A 105 -20.58 -6.61 8.61
CA GLY A 105 -20.25 -7.95 8.15
C GLY A 105 -20.41 -9.00 9.24
N HIS A 106 -21.02 -10.15 8.90
CA HIS A 106 -21.14 -11.32 9.77
C HIS A 106 -20.40 -12.52 9.18
N GLY A 107 -19.48 -13.09 9.96
CA GLY A 107 -18.58 -14.16 9.53
C GLY A 107 -17.12 -13.72 9.45
N ASN A 108 -16.31 -14.38 8.63
CA ASN A 108 -14.91 -14.06 8.45
C ASN A 108 -14.72 -13.09 7.28
N PHE A 109 -14.46 -11.84 7.59
CA PHE A 109 -14.13 -10.75 6.65
C PHE A 109 -12.62 -10.46 6.57
N GLY A 110 -11.78 -11.43 6.94
CA GLY A 110 -10.32 -11.27 6.97
C GLY A 110 -9.81 -10.72 8.29
N SER A 111 -8.49 -10.66 8.41
CA SER A 111 -7.81 -10.14 9.60
C SER A 111 -6.81 -9.03 9.27
N ILE A 112 -6.41 -8.29 10.29
CA ILE A 112 -5.36 -7.27 10.19
C ILE A 112 -4.01 -7.87 9.78
N GLU A 113 -3.80 -9.16 10.02
CA GLU A 113 -2.58 -9.93 9.70
C GLU A 113 -2.50 -10.37 8.24
N GLY A 114 -3.59 -10.21 7.49
CA GLY A 114 -3.63 -10.49 6.05
C GLY A 114 -4.33 -11.79 5.67
N ASP A 115 -5.03 -12.42 6.61
CA ASP A 115 -5.94 -13.50 6.26
C ASP A 115 -7.04 -12.96 5.36
N GLY A 116 -7.33 -13.67 4.28
CA GLY A 116 -8.41 -13.32 3.36
C GLY A 116 -9.79 -13.54 3.98
N ALA A 117 -10.80 -12.84 3.45
CA ALA A 117 -12.17 -13.13 3.79
C ALA A 117 -12.57 -14.54 3.32
N ALA A 118 -13.49 -15.18 4.04
CA ALA A 118 -14.10 -16.42 3.58
C ALA A 118 -14.88 -16.18 2.28
N ALA A 119 -15.10 -17.23 1.48
CA ALA A 119 -15.85 -17.11 0.24
C ALA A 119 -17.28 -16.55 0.49
N MET A 120 -17.78 -15.72 -0.43
CA MET A 120 -19.02 -14.95 -0.32
C MET A 120 -20.27 -15.78 -0.01
N ARG A 121 -20.24 -17.10 -0.26
CA ARG A 121 -21.32 -18.02 0.08
C ARG A 121 -21.41 -18.30 1.59
N TYR A 122 -20.35 -18.05 2.35
CA TYR A 122 -20.32 -18.25 3.81
C TYR A 122 -20.55 -16.96 4.58
N THR A 123 -20.09 -15.82 4.07
CA THR A 123 -20.23 -14.52 4.71
C THR A 123 -21.61 -13.91 4.47
N GLU A 124 -22.03 -13.06 5.41
CA GLU A 124 -23.28 -12.32 5.37
C GLU A 124 -23.00 -10.85 5.66
N ALA A 125 -23.83 -9.96 5.10
CA ALA A 125 -23.67 -8.53 5.28
C ALA A 125 -25.01 -7.81 5.34
N ARG A 126 -24.98 -6.61 5.89
CA ARG A 126 -26.04 -5.59 5.85
C ARG A 126 -25.41 -4.20 5.89
N LEU A 127 -26.21 -3.18 5.60
CA LEU A 127 -25.75 -1.79 5.75
C LEU A 127 -25.44 -1.46 7.21
N GLU A 128 -24.39 -0.68 7.42
CA GLU A 128 -24.16 -0.04 8.70
C GLU A 128 -25.24 1.04 8.96
N LYS A 129 -25.54 1.32 10.23
CA LYS A 129 -26.49 2.38 10.60
C LYS A 129 -26.04 3.72 10.03
N LEU A 130 -24.75 4.06 10.18
CA LEU A 130 -24.17 5.26 9.60
C LEU A 130 -24.44 5.36 8.10
N THR A 131 -24.24 4.28 7.36
CA THR A 131 -24.44 4.27 5.91
C THR A 131 -25.89 4.52 5.53
N GLN A 132 -26.82 3.88 6.20
CA GLN A 132 -28.23 4.05 5.90
C GLN A 132 -28.71 5.48 6.20
N GLU A 133 -28.29 6.08 7.32
CA GLU A 133 -28.78 7.39 7.77
C GLU A 133 -28.03 8.56 7.13
N VAL A 134 -26.72 8.42 6.92
CA VAL A 134 -25.86 9.53 6.50
C VAL A 134 -25.57 9.49 4.99
N PHE A 135 -25.57 8.30 4.36
CA PHE A 135 -25.26 8.16 2.93
C PHE A 135 -26.52 7.99 2.07
N LEU A 136 -27.58 7.38 2.60
CA LEU A 136 -28.75 6.94 1.84
C LEU A 136 -30.08 7.54 2.38
N GLY A 137 -30.05 8.23 3.51
CA GLY A 137 -31.24 8.62 4.26
C GLY A 137 -32.25 9.50 3.52
N ASP A 138 -31.82 10.30 2.57
CA ASP A 138 -32.66 11.24 1.82
C ASP A 138 -32.78 10.89 0.32
N LEU A 139 -32.36 9.69 -0.09
CA LEU A 139 -32.30 9.28 -1.50
C LEU A 139 -33.68 9.31 -2.22
N ASP A 140 -34.75 9.08 -1.45
CA ASP A 140 -36.15 9.13 -1.92
C ASP A 140 -36.70 10.54 -2.19
N LYS A 141 -35.91 11.59 -1.90
CA LYS A 141 -36.33 13.00 -1.96
C LYS A 141 -35.78 13.75 -3.17
N ASN A 142 -35.43 13.03 -4.24
CA ASN A 142 -34.89 13.59 -5.49
C ASN A 142 -33.66 14.51 -5.29
N VAL A 143 -32.81 14.14 -4.34
CA VAL A 143 -31.66 14.96 -3.91
C VAL A 143 -30.43 14.80 -4.80
N VAL A 144 -30.37 13.74 -5.60
CA VAL A 144 -29.28 13.45 -6.57
C VAL A 144 -29.88 13.03 -7.91
N ASP A 145 -29.07 13.10 -8.95
CA ASP A 145 -29.47 12.67 -10.28
C ASP A 145 -29.30 11.16 -10.42
N PHE A 146 -30.27 10.56 -11.13
CA PHE A 146 -30.26 9.16 -11.50
C PHE A 146 -29.93 9.05 -13.00
N VAL A 147 -28.99 8.19 -13.32
CA VAL A 147 -28.57 7.89 -14.68
C VAL A 147 -28.93 6.45 -15.05
N PRO A 148 -29.13 6.12 -16.33
CA PRO A 148 -29.29 4.74 -16.74
C PRO A 148 -28.08 3.90 -16.35
N ASN A 149 -28.31 2.63 -16.00
CA ASN A 149 -27.24 1.65 -15.82
C ASN A 149 -26.62 1.25 -17.18
N PHE A 150 -25.70 0.30 -17.19
CA PHE A 150 -24.93 -0.12 -18.37
C PHE A 150 -25.77 -0.69 -19.51
N ASP A 151 -26.95 -1.25 -19.26
CA ASP A 151 -27.88 -1.83 -20.26
C ASP A 151 -29.20 -1.06 -20.39
N GLU A 152 -29.32 0.10 -19.73
CA GLU A 152 -30.47 1.02 -19.74
C GLU A 152 -31.77 0.40 -19.17
N THR A 153 -31.67 -0.74 -18.48
CA THR A 153 -32.84 -1.42 -17.87
C THR A 153 -33.20 -0.85 -16.50
N GLU A 154 -32.23 -0.34 -15.77
CA GLU A 154 -32.36 0.19 -14.41
C GLU A 154 -31.75 1.60 -14.34
N LYS A 155 -31.97 2.27 -13.21
CA LYS A 155 -31.36 3.57 -12.93
C LYS A 155 -30.52 3.48 -11.67
N GLU A 156 -29.36 4.11 -11.69
CA GLU A 156 -28.45 4.23 -10.57
C GLU A 156 -28.17 5.69 -10.21
N PRO A 157 -27.93 6.02 -8.93
CA PRO A 157 -27.60 7.39 -8.55
C PRO A 157 -26.18 7.74 -9.06
N SER A 158 -26.04 8.92 -9.65
CA SER A 158 -24.74 9.43 -10.09
C SER A 158 -23.75 9.58 -8.94
N VAL A 159 -24.25 9.99 -7.77
CA VAL A 159 -23.56 10.08 -6.48
C VAL A 159 -24.54 9.78 -5.36
N LEU A 160 -24.07 9.37 -4.18
CA LEU A 160 -24.92 9.25 -2.99
C LEU A 160 -25.02 10.58 -2.24
N PRO A 161 -26.16 10.89 -1.61
CA PRO A 161 -26.37 12.15 -0.86
C PRO A 161 -25.68 12.12 0.50
N VAL A 162 -24.36 11.97 0.52
CA VAL A 162 -23.55 11.81 1.71
C VAL A 162 -23.43 13.12 2.48
N LYS A 163 -23.79 13.10 3.77
CA LYS A 163 -23.83 14.30 4.62
C LYS A 163 -22.49 14.68 5.25
N ILE A 164 -21.45 13.86 5.08
CA ILE A 164 -20.09 14.10 5.60
C ILE A 164 -19.07 13.99 4.49
N PRO A 165 -17.93 14.67 4.52
CA PRO A 165 -16.87 14.48 3.52
C PRO A 165 -16.19 13.12 3.71
N ASN A 166 -16.86 12.07 3.23
CA ASN A 166 -16.43 10.66 3.37
C ASN A 166 -15.03 10.43 2.82
N ILE A 167 -14.64 11.14 1.76
CA ILE A 167 -13.30 11.08 1.19
C ILE A 167 -12.20 11.43 2.21
N LEU A 168 -12.47 12.31 3.17
CA LEU A 168 -11.58 12.64 4.28
C LEU A 168 -11.75 11.65 5.44
N VAL A 169 -12.98 11.26 5.79
CA VAL A 169 -13.25 10.40 6.95
C VAL A 169 -12.71 9.00 6.75
N ASN A 170 -12.92 8.40 5.58
CA ASN A 170 -12.51 7.02 5.27
C ASN A 170 -11.24 6.94 4.43
N GLY A 171 -10.76 8.07 3.92
CA GLY A 171 -9.67 8.07 2.96
C GLY A 171 -10.02 7.33 1.66
N ALA A 172 -9.11 7.34 0.73
CA ALA A 172 -9.24 6.60 -0.53
C ALA A 172 -7.87 6.17 -1.04
N GLU A 173 -7.81 4.97 -1.61
CA GLU A 173 -6.64 4.45 -2.32
C GLU A 173 -7.10 3.90 -3.66
N GLY A 174 -6.36 4.18 -4.73
CA GLY A 174 -6.68 3.67 -6.06
C GLY A 174 -5.58 3.92 -7.06
N ILE A 175 -5.42 2.98 -7.98
CA ILE A 175 -4.43 3.06 -9.05
C ILE A 175 -5.19 3.13 -10.37
N ALA A 176 -5.03 4.23 -11.10
CA ALA A 176 -5.57 4.44 -12.42
C ALA A 176 -4.46 4.43 -13.48
N VAL A 177 -4.81 4.71 -14.73
CA VAL A 177 -3.81 4.83 -15.81
C VAL A 177 -3.05 6.15 -15.67
N GLY A 178 -1.76 6.06 -15.40
CA GLY A 178 -0.88 7.23 -15.28
C GLY A 178 -1.03 8.06 -14.00
N MET A 179 -1.93 7.69 -13.09
CA MET A 179 -2.14 8.40 -11.83
C MET A 179 -2.66 7.49 -10.72
N ALA A 180 -2.46 7.88 -9.47
CA ALA A 180 -2.95 7.14 -8.32
C ALA A 180 -3.47 8.08 -7.25
N THR A 181 -4.51 7.68 -6.54
CA THR A 181 -5.01 8.39 -5.36
C THR A 181 -4.58 7.69 -4.09
N SER A 182 -4.20 8.47 -3.09
CA SER A 182 -3.85 7.99 -1.75
C SER A 182 -4.19 9.08 -0.74
N ILE A 183 -5.39 9.02 -0.21
CA ILE A 183 -5.95 10.01 0.72
C ILE A 183 -6.02 9.36 2.10
N PRO A 184 -5.33 9.91 3.11
CA PRO A 184 -5.37 9.33 4.45
C PRO A 184 -6.73 9.57 5.12
N PRO A 185 -7.19 8.66 5.99
CA PRO A 185 -8.41 8.87 6.78
C PRO A 185 -8.19 9.92 7.89
N HIS A 186 -9.28 10.57 8.29
CA HIS A 186 -9.29 11.61 9.34
C HIS A 186 -10.40 11.37 10.36
N ASN A 187 -10.26 11.97 11.52
CA ASN A 187 -11.25 11.86 12.58
C ASN A 187 -12.57 12.54 12.19
N LEU A 188 -13.68 11.81 12.26
CA LEU A 188 -15.01 12.30 11.89
C LEU A 188 -15.38 13.59 12.63
N GLY A 189 -15.15 13.66 13.94
CA GLY A 189 -15.50 14.85 14.73
C GLY A 189 -14.71 16.08 14.33
N GLU A 190 -13.41 15.92 14.03
CA GLU A 190 -12.53 17.00 13.57
C GLU A 190 -12.92 17.49 12.17
N VAL A 191 -13.29 16.56 11.29
CA VAL A 191 -13.75 16.89 9.92
C VAL A 191 -15.06 17.65 9.96
N VAL A 192 -16.04 17.23 10.77
CA VAL A 192 -17.30 17.94 10.95
C VAL A 192 -17.07 19.35 11.48
N ASP A 193 -16.20 19.52 12.47
CA ASP A 193 -15.90 20.86 13.01
C ASP A 193 -15.23 21.77 11.97
N ALA A 194 -14.39 21.22 11.10
CA ALA A 194 -13.77 21.96 10.00
C ALA A 194 -14.79 22.38 8.93
N VAL A 195 -15.73 21.50 8.57
CA VAL A 195 -16.84 21.82 7.65
C VAL A 195 -17.68 22.97 8.22
N LYS A 196 -18.04 22.90 9.50
CA LYS A 196 -18.79 23.97 10.19
C LYS A 196 -18.01 25.30 10.23
N ALA A 197 -16.71 25.24 10.43
CA ALA A 197 -15.84 26.42 10.42
C ALA A 197 -15.79 27.06 9.03
N TYR A 198 -15.69 26.24 7.97
CA TYR A 198 -15.72 26.70 6.58
C TYR A 198 -17.09 27.33 6.22
N MET A 199 -18.21 26.73 6.65
CA MET A 199 -19.54 27.27 6.42
C MET A 199 -19.75 28.64 7.07
N LYS A 200 -19.09 28.92 8.21
CA LYS A 200 -19.12 30.21 8.89
C LYS A 200 -18.22 31.25 8.25
N ASP A 201 -17.10 30.83 7.70
CA ASP A 201 -16.10 31.67 7.05
C ASP A 201 -15.44 30.92 5.90
N ASN A 202 -15.95 31.10 4.68
CA ASN A 202 -15.44 30.45 3.47
C ASN A 202 -14.08 30.96 3.04
N THR A 203 -13.59 32.06 3.63
CA THR A 203 -12.23 32.61 3.38
C THR A 203 -11.17 31.92 4.24
N ILE A 204 -11.56 31.06 5.18
CA ILE A 204 -10.66 30.36 6.08
C ILE A 204 -9.52 29.68 5.32
N SER A 205 -8.28 29.90 5.76
CA SER A 205 -7.09 29.28 5.16
C SER A 205 -6.94 27.81 5.60
N VAL A 206 -6.12 27.03 4.88
CA VAL A 206 -5.75 25.66 5.29
C VAL A 206 -5.19 25.64 6.72
N LYS A 207 -4.34 26.60 7.08
CA LYS A 207 -3.85 26.77 8.46
C LYS A 207 -5.01 26.98 9.48
N GLY A 208 -6.05 27.69 9.08
CA GLY A 208 -7.26 27.86 9.89
C GLY A 208 -8.02 26.55 10.08
N LEU A 209 -8.22 25.79 9.01
CA LEU A 209 -8.87 24.47 9.04
C LEU A 209 -8.09 23.46 9.88
N MET A 210 -6.76 23.52 9.87
CA MET A 210 -5.90 22.66 10.71
C MET A 210 -5.99 22.93 12.22
N ARG A 211 -6.70 23.97 12.66
CA ARG A 211 -7.06 24.11 14.08
C ARG A 211 -8.09 23.07 14.50
N TYR A 212 -8.91 22.61 13.56
CA TYR A 212 -9.93 21.58 13.74
C TYR A 212 -9.42 20.21 13.30
N ILE A 213 -8.94 20.06 12.07
CA ILE A 213 -8.30 18.83 11.56
C ILE A 213 -6.81 18.88 11.89
N LYS A 214 -6.42 18.17 12.94
CA LYS A 214 -5.01 18.16 13.40
C LYS A 214 -4.09 17.43 12.45
N GLY A 215 -4.62 16.45 11.70
CA GLY A 215 -3.91 15.59 10.77
C GLY A 215 -4.66 14.28 10.55
N PRO A 216 -4.04 13.29 9.87
CA PRO A 216 -4.65 11.98 9.65
C PRO A 216 -5.01 11.28 10.96
N ASP A 217 -6.00 10.40 10.90
CA ASP A 217 -6.41 9.54 12.01
C ASP A 217 -6.61 8.11 11.50
N PHE A 218 -5.53 7.34 11.54
CA PHE A 218 -5.51 5.99 11.00
C PHE A 218 -6.22 4.99 11.92
N PRO A 219 -6.97 4.02 11.37
CA PRO A 219 -7.62 2.98 12.17
C PRO A 219 -6.66 2.18 13.06
N THR A 220 -5.42 1.99 12.60
CA THR A 220 -4.35 1.28 13.31
C THR A 220 -3.68 2.08 14.41
N GLY A 221 -4.04 3.35 14.59
CA GLY A 221 -3.37 4.25 15.53
C GLY A 221 -2.01 4.72 15.02
N GLY A 222 -0.98 4.53 15.83
CA GLY A 222 0.39 4.93 15.54
C GLY A 222 0.67 6.42 15.76
N LEU A 223 1.84 6.84 15.33
CA LEU A 223 2.37 8.18 15.55
C LEU A 223 2.81 8.82 14.23
N VAL A 224 2.28 9.99 13.90
CA VAL A 224 2.81 10.85 12.83
C VAL A 224 3.98 11.65 13.40
N VAL A 225 5.16 11.55 12.79
CA VAL A 225 6.41 12.12 13.32
C VAL A 225 6.91 13.37 12.59
N ASN A 226 6.20 13.83 11.56
CA ASN A 226 6.54 15.03 10.78
C ASN A 226 5.36 16.01 10.70
N LYS A 227 4.91 16.46 11.86
CA LYS A 227 3.75 17.36 12.02
C LYS A 227 3.87 18.64 11.18
N ASP A 228 5.06 19.25 11.12
CA ASP A 228 5.28 20.53 10.43
C ASP A 228 5.09 20.44 8.92
N ASP A 229 5.29 19.24 8.33
CA ASP A 229 5.09 18.99 6.91
C ASP A 229 3.60 18.90 6.53
N LEU A 230 2.72 18.56 7.48
CA LEU A 230 1.29 18.36 7.22
C LEU A 230 0.63 19.57 6.59
N ARG A 231 1.05 20.77 6.97
CA ARG A 231 0.51 22.01 6.39
C ARG A 231 0.77 22.09 4.88
N LYS A 232 1.99 21.85 4.46
CA LYS A 232 2.36 21.87 3.04
C LYS A 232 1.62 20.79 2.26
N ILE A 233 1.47 19.61 2.86
CA ILE A 233 0.75 18.47 2.29
C ILE A 233 -0.72 18.84 2.06
N TYR A 234 -1.38 19.47 3.03
CA TYR A 234 -2.78 19.88 2.90
C TYR A 234 -3.01 21.10 2.01
N GLU A 235 -2.00 21.95 1.83
CA GLU A 235 -2.04 23.06 0.88
C GLU A 235 -1.87 22.58 -0.58
N SER A 236 -0.97 21.60 -0.81
CA SER A 236 -0.67 21.09 -2.16
C SER A 236 -1.49 19.87 -2.58
N GLY A 237 -2.08 19.15 -1.64
CA GLY A 237 -2.73 17.84 -1.88
C GLY A 237 -1.74 16.69 -2.05
N THR A 238 -0.43 16.91 -1.96
CA THR A 238 0.61 15.88 -2.15
C THR A 238 1.71 15.95 -1.11
N GLY A 239 2.32 14.80 -0.80
CA GLY A 239 3.47 14.77 0.09
C GLY A 239 3.69 13.41 0.75
N LYS A 240 4.48 13.40 1.81
CA LYS A 240 4.86 12.19 2.54
C LYS A 240 4.63 12.37 4.03
N ILE A 241 3.87 11.46 4.63
CA ILE A 241 3.64 11.39 6.07
C ILE A 241 4.47 10.24 6.62
N ARG A 242 5.31 10.51 7.61
CA ARG A 242 6.07 9.47 8.31
C ARG A 242 5.26 8.95 9.48
N LEU A 243 5.08 7.62 9.53
CA LEU A 243 4.30 6.89 10.53
C LEU A 243 5.20 5.98 11.31
N ARG A 244 5.12 6.04 12.64
CA ARG A 244 5.76 5.09 13.57
C ARG A 244 4.71 4.23 14.26
N GLY A 245 5.02 2.95 14.46
CA GLY A 245 4.28 2.11 15.39
C GLY A 245 4.54 2.53 16.83
N ARG A 246 3.59 2.25 17.70
CA ARG A 246 3.73 2.48 19.14
C ARG A 246 4.36 1.26 19.80
N VAL A 247 5.34 1.52 20.63
CA VAL A 247 6.12 0.51 21.34
C VAL A 247 6.04 0.77 22.83
N GLU A 248 5.76 -0.27 23.60
CA GLU A 248 5.68 -0.23 25.06
C GLU A 248 6.69 -1.22 25.67
N ILE A 249 7.19 -0.88 26.85
CA ILE A 249 8.15 -1.73 27.58
C ILE A 249 7.42 -2.38 28.75
N GLU A 250 7.31 -3.70 28.70
CA GLU A 250 6.78 -4.49 29.80
C GLU A 250 7.92 -5.18 30.57
N LYS A 251 7.83 -5.16 31.92
CA LYS A 251 8.79 -5.84 32.81
C LYS A 251 8.30 -7.25 33.11
N LEU A 252 9.16 -8.23 32.91
CA LEU A 252 8.91 -9.64 33.23
C LEU A 252 9.52 -10.04 34.58
N LYS A 253 9.07 -11.18 35.11
CA LYS A 253 9.66 -11.77 36.30
C LYS A 253 11.16 -12.03 36.10
N GLY A 254 11.98 -11.75 37.13
CA GLY A 254 13.44 -11.96 37.06
C GLY A 254 14.23 -10.82 36.42
N GLY A 255 13.63 -9.62 36.26
CA GLY A 255 14.30 -8.42 35.73
C GLY A 255 14.50 -8.40 34.23
N ARG A 256 13.92 -9.37 33.50
CA ARG A 256 13.82 -9.34 32.02
C ARG A 256 12.83 -8.30 31.58
N LYS A 257 13.00 -7.79 30.35
CA LYS A 257 12.11 -6.84 29.70
C LYS A 257 11.60 -7.46 28.41
N GLN A 258 10.41 -7.06 28.00
CA GLN A 258 9.93 -7.31 26.65
C GLN A 258 9.46 -6.00 26.03
N LEU A 259 9.65 -5.90 24.73
CA LEU A 259 9.19 -4.80 23.92
C LEU A 259 7.90 -5.26 23.24
N VAL A 260 6.83 -4.51 23.45
CA VAL A 260 5.51 -4.84 22.93
C VAL A 260 5.10 -3.77 21.95
N ILE A 261 4.81 -4.15 20.71
CA ILE A 261 4.26 -3.27 19.69
C ILE A 261 2.75 -3.38 19.80
N THR A 262 2.10 -2.28 20.17
CA THR A 262 0.65 -2.19 20.39
C THR A 262 -0.08 -1.51 19.24
N GLU A 263 0.60 -0.67 18.46
CA GLU A 263 0.08 -0.02 17.27
C GLU A 263 1.11 -0.08 16.14
N ILE A 264 0.65 -0.26 14.91
CA ILE A 264 1.50 -0.38 13.71
C ILE A 264 1.22 0.75 12.72
N PRO A 265 2.19 1.14 11.88
CA PRO A 265 1.92 2.03 10.75
C PRO A 265 0.82 1.45 9.86
N TYR A 266 -0.08 2.28 9.37
CA TYR A 266 -1.17 1.88 8.48
C TYR A 266 -0.66 1.16 7.21
N THR A 267 0.54 1.52 6.74
CA THR A 267 1.23 0.88 5.61
C THR A 267 1.71 -0.55 5.90
N MET A 268 1.70 -0.96 7.18
CA MET A 268 2.17 -2.28 7.61
C MET A 268 1.05 -3.34 7.69
N LEU A 269 -0.17 -3.02 7.26
CA LEU A 269 -1.31 -3.93 7.27
C LEU A 269 -1.10 -5.18 6.40
N GLY A 270 -1.76 -6.26 6.79
CA GLY A 270 -1.82 -7.51 6.03
C GLY A 270 -0.48 -8.26 5.99
N ALA A 271 -0.11 -8.77 4.83
CA ALA A 271 1.12 -9.54 4.62
C ALA A 271 2.42 -8.79 5.03
N ASN A 272 2.36 -7.48 5.23
CA ASN A 272 3.51 -6.70 5.67
C ASN A 272 3.85 -6.92 7.16
N ILE A 273 2.89 -7.40 7.98
CA ILE A 273 3.19 -7.82 9.37
C ILE A 273 4.12 -9.04 9.34
N GLY A 274 3.83 -10.04 8.52
CA GLY A 274 4.71 -11.20 8.34
C GLY A 274 6.10 -10.83 7.83
N LYS A 275 6.18 -9.87 6.89
CA LYS A 275 7.48 -9.34 6.42
C LYS A 275 8.24 -8.65 7.55
N PHE A 276 7.57 -7.86 8.36
CA PHE A 276 8.18 -7.20 9.51
C PHE A 276 8.77 -8.23 10.50
N LEU A 277 8.05 -9.30 10.81
CA LEU A 277 8.55 -10.37 11.68
C LEU A 277 9.80 -11.04 11.10
N ASN A 278 9.79 -11.31 9.79
CA ASN A 278 10.95 -11.85 9.08
C ASN A 278 12.13 -10.87 9.06
N ASP A 279 11.89 -9.58 8.87
CA ASP A 279 12.93 -8.55 8.91
C ASP A 279 13.59 -8.51 10.29
N VAL A 280 12.80 -8.56 11.37
CA VAL A 280 13.34 -8.61 12.75
C VAL A 280 14.12 -9.91 13.01
N ALA A 281 13.62 -11.07 12.57
CA ALA A 281 14.33 -12.34 12.65
C ALA A 281 15.67 -12.28 11.90
N SER A 282 15.69 -11.72 10.70
CA SER A 282 16.91 -11.51 9.91
C SER A 282 17.93 -10.60 10.59
N LEU A 283 17.50 -9.59 11.36
CA LEU A 283 18.41 -8.76 12.15
C LEU A 283 19.13 -9.59 13.23
N VAL A 284 18.45 -10.58 13.82
CA VAL A 284 19.03 -11.50 14.82
C VAL A 284 19.94 -12.52 14.15
N GLU A 285 19.50 -13.16 13.08
CA GLU A 285 20.26 -14.17 12.32
C GLU A 285 21.56 -13.60 11.74
N THR A 286 21.49 -12.39 11.19
CA THR A 286 22.67 -11.68 10.62
C THR A 286 23.53 -11.03 11.70
N LYS A 287 23.25 -11.29 12.98
CA LYS A 287 23.98 -10.76 14.15
C LYS A 287 24.08 -9.22 14.19
N LYS A 288 23.15 -8.51 13.54
CA LYS A 288 23.06 -7.06 13.67
C LYS A 288 22.57 -6.64 15.04
N THR A 289 21.80 -7.48 15.69
CA THR A 289 21.50 -7.40 17.14
C THR A 289 21.56 -8.78 17.74
N THR A 290 21.97 -8.83 19.02
CA THR A 290 21.92 -10.03 19.85
C THR A 290 20.98 -9.83 21.04
N ASP A 291 20.28 -8.71 21.08
CA ASP A 291 19.51 -8.25 22.23
C ASP A 291 18.11 -8.88 22.27
N ILE A 292 17.61 -9.40 21.14
CA ILE A 292 16.32 -10.09 21.03
C ILE A 292 16.53 -11.59 21.24
N VAL A 293 15.75 -12.18 22.12
CA VAL A 293 15.77 -13.61 22.46
C VAL A 293 14.70 -14.38 21.68
N ASP A 294 13.50 -13.81 21.61
CA ASP A 294 12.35 -14.43 20.95
C ASP A 294 11.42 -13.37 20.37
N ILE A 295 10.66 -13.76 19.35
CA ILE A 295 9.68 -12.94 18.66
C ILE A 295 8.38 -13.71 18.58
N SER A 296 7.31 -13.18 19.15
CA SER A 296 5.98 -13.78 19.08
C SER A 296 4.92 -12.78 18.65
N ASN A 297 4.03 -13.22 17.78
CA ASN A 297 2.83 -12.48 17.42
C ASN A 297 1.66 -13.00 18.25
N GLN A 298 1.16 -12.14 19.12
CA GLN A 298 0.03 -12.40 20.03
C GLN A 298 -1.17 -11.55 19.67
N SER A 299 -1.20 -10.99 18.46
CA SER A 299 -2.32 -10.16 17.98
C SER A 299 -3.62 -10.98 17.96
N SER A 300 -4.72 -10.30 18.24
CA SER A 300 -6.05 -10.93 18.31
C SER A 300 -7.12 -9.94 17.86
N LYS A 301 -8.38 -10.30 18.02
CA LYS A 301 -9.51 -9.39 17.81
C LYS A 301 -9.49 -8.15 18.72
N GLU A 302 -8.75 -8.22 19.84
CA GLU A 302 -8.60 -7.11 20.79
C GLU A 302 -7.59 -6.07 20.33
N GLY A 303 -6.75 -6.40 19.35
CA GLY A 303 -5.77 -5.48 18.76
C GLY A 303 -4.42 -6.14 18.43
N ILE A 304 -3.50 -5.31 17.98
CA ILE A 304 -2.12 -5.69 17.67
C ILE A 304 -1.35 -5.88 18.97
N ARG A 305 -0.66 -7.01 19.07
CA ARG A 305 0.29 -7.34 20.14
C ARG A 305 1.44 -8.18 19.58
N ILE A 306 2.52 -7.53 19.16
CA ILE A 306 3.75 -8.21 18.74
C ILE A 306 4.77 -8.05 19.86
N VAL A 307 5.28 -9.16 20.37
CA VAL A 307 6.15 -9.21 21.54
C VAL A 307 7.56 -9.62 21.14
N LEU A 308 8.54 -8.85 21.56
CA LEU A 308 9.96 -9.12 21.40
C LEU A 308 10.55 -9.33 22.81
N GLU A 309 10.93 -10.55 23.17
CA GLU A 309 11.61 -10.83 24.41
C GLU A 309 13.07 -10.37 24.35
N LEU A 310 13.50 -9.61 25.35
CA LEU A 310 14.83 -9.00 25.37
C LEU A 310 15.76 -9.66 26.39
N LYS A 311 17.06 -9.58 26.14
CA LYS A 311 18.08 -9.90 27.15
C LYS A 311 18.03 -8.89 28.30
N LYS A 312 18.59 -9.28 29.46
CA LYS A 312 18.49 -8.51 30.69
C LYS A 312 19.09 -7.10 30.60
N ASP A 313 20.21 -6.96 29.89
CA ASP A 313 21.01 -5.74 29.84
C ASP A 313 20.84 -4.99 28.49
N THR A 314 19.71 -5.20 27.81
CA THR A 314 19.43 -4.57 26.51
C THR A 314 19.21 -3.08 26.66
N ASP A 315 19.89 -2.29 25.83
CA ASP A 315 19.57 -0.89 25.58
C ASP A 315 18.32 -0.82 24.69
N VAL A 316 17.18 -0.63 25.37
CA VAL A 316 15.86 -0.67 24.71
C VAL A 316 15.66 0.50 23.77
N GLU A 317 16.20 1.67 24.07
CA GLU A 317 16.07 2.87 23.25
C GLU A 317 16.82 2.71 21.93
N ASN A 318 18.08 2.29 21.99
CA ASN A 318 18.87 2.03 20.79
C ASN A 318 18.29 0.89 19.93
N LEU A 319 17.77 -0.16 20.58
CA LEU A 319 17.07 -1.26 19.87
C LEU A 319 15.80 -0.76 19.18
N THR A 320 15.00 0.05 19.84
CA THR A 320 13.79 0.64 19.25
C THR A 320 14.12 1.52 18.06
N ASN A 321 15.14 2.37 18.18
CA ASN A 321 15.64 3.20 17.09
C ASN A 321 16.16 2.35 15.91
N MET A 322 16.83 1.23 16.19
CA MET A 322 17.24 0.28 15.16
C MET A 322 16.03 -0.31 14.42
N LEU A 323 14.97 -0.71 15.16
CA LEU A 323 13.74 -1.24 14.56
C LEU A 323 13.07 -0.19 13.66
N TYR A 324 12.95 1.06 14.09
CA TYR A 324 12.43 2.14 13.28
C TYR A 324 13.25 2.37 11.99
N LYS A 325 14.57 2.29 12.06
CA LYS A 325 15.45 2.56 10.92
C LYS A 325 15.65 1.38 9.97
N LYS A 326 15.53 0.15 10.45
CA LYS A 326 15.87 -1.07 9.69
C LYS A 326 14.65 -1.90 9.30
N THR A 327 13.47 -1.58 9.82
CA THR A 327 12.22 -2.29 9.54
C THR A 327 11.10 -1.32 9.16
N ARG A 328 9.93 -1.86 8.84
CA ARG A 328 8.73 -1.06 8.55
C ARG A 328 8.00 -0.53 9.79
N LEU A 329 8.57 -0.64 10.98
CA LEU A 329 7.97 -0.07 12.19
C LEU A 329 7.92 1.47 12.13
N GLU A 330 8.80 2.10 11.34
CA GLU A 330 8.62 3.44 10.80
C GLU A 330 8.54 3.33 9.28
N ASP A 331 7.47 3.86 8.71
CA ASP A 331 7.23 3.80 7.26
C ASP A 331 6.61 5.10 6.76
N THR A 332 6.59 5.29 5.46
CA THR A 332 6.11 6.51 4.82
C THR A 332 4.79 6.25 4.08
N PHE A 333 3.75 6.99 4.46
CA PHE A 333 2.50 7.07 3.70
C PHE A 333 2.61 8.20 2.66
N GLY A 334 2.56 7.82 1.38
CA GLY A 334 2.54 8.80 0.28
C GLY A 334 1.15 9.39 0.12
N VAL A 335 1.01 10.71 0.28
CA VAL A 335 -0.26 11.41 0.10
C VAL A 335 -0.38 11.91 -1.34
N ASN A 336 -1.50 11.63 -1.97
CA ASN A 336 -1.96 12.24 -3.21
C ASN A 336 -3.48 12.33 -3.16
N MET A 337 -3.99 13.54 -2.87
CA MET A 337 -5.43 13.79 -2.71
C MET A 337 -6.10 14.00 -4.07
N LEU A 338 -5.95 13.00 -4.94
CA LEU A 338 -6.53 12.98 -6.28
C LEU A 338 -7.96 12.42 -6.23
N ALA A 339 -8.92 13.16 -6.75
CA ALA A 339 -10.33 12.77 -6.82
C ALA A 339 -10.97 13.25 -8.13
N VAL A 340 -12.14 12.74 -8.44
CA VAL A 340 -12.97 13.27 -9.55
C VAL A 340 -13.76 14.46 -9.02
N ALA A 341 -13.46 15.65 -9.53
CA ALA A 341 -14.21 16.88 -9.31
C ALA A 341 -14.72 17.39 -10.64
N ASP A 342 -16.01 17.72 -10.74
CA ASP A 342 -16.68 18.20 -11.95
C ASP A 342 -16.37 17.36 -13.21
N GLY A 343 -16.33 16.03 -13.03
CA GLY A 343 -16.07 15.06 -14.09
C GLY A 343 -14.61 14.99 -14.55
N ARG A 344 -13.66 15.57 -13.82
CA ARG A 344 -12.22 15.58 -14.13
C ARG A 344 -11.39 15.09 -12.94
N PRO A 345 -10.29 14.39 -13.16
CA PRO A 345 -9.37 14.04 -12.09
C PRO A 345 -8.54 15.27 -11.68
N GLU A 346 -8.61 15.66 -10.43
CA GLU A 346 -7.88 16.80 -9.89
C GLU A 346 -7.23 16.45 -8.55
N THR A 347 -6.00 16.96 -8.34
CA THR A 347 -5.35 16.89 -7.02
C THR A 347 -5.80 18.10 -6.20
N LEU A 348 -6.52 17.82 -5.14
CA LEU A 348 -7.21 18.82 -4.34
C LEU A 348 -6.47 19.10 -3.02
N SER A 349 -6.45 20.35 -2.61
CA SER A 349 -6.08 20.74 -1.25
C SER A 349 -7.16 20.34 -0.24
N LEU A 350 -6.82 20.31 1.04
CA LEU A 350 -7.80 20.08 2.11
C LEU A 350 -8.97 21.07 2.04
N LYS A 351 -8.70 22.35 1.74
CA LYS A 351 -9.72 23.38 1.63
C LYS A 351 -10.67 23.09 0.47
N GLN A 352 -10.14 22.75 -0.73
CA GLN A 352 -10.97 22.46 -1.90
C GLN A 352 -11.87 21.24 -1.68
N ILE A 353 -11.38 20.18 -1.01
CA ILE A 353 -12.24 19.03 -0.69
C ILE A 353 -13.42 19.43 0.20
N ILE A 354 -13.16 20.27 1.22
CA ILE A 354 -14.23 20.77 2.11
C ILE A 354 -15.18 21.70 1.34
N GLU A 355 -14.67 22.54 0.46
CA GLU A 355 -15.45 23.43 -0.40
C GLU A 355 -16.41 22.66 -1.28
N HIS A 356 -15.94 21.72 -2.10
CA HIS A 356 -16.80 20.87 -2.94
C HIS A 356 -17.86 20.12 -2.10
N HIS A 357 -17.47 19.64 -0.93
CA HIS A 357 -18.43 18.96 -0.07
C HIS A 357 -19.51 19.90 0.48
N VAL A 358 -19.16 21.11 0.90
CA VAL A 358 -20.13 22.11 1.39
C VAL A 358 -21.06 22.53 0.26
N GLU A 359 -20.56 22.81 -0.93
CA GLU A 359 -21.38 23.09 -2.10
C GLU A 359 -22.36 21.97 -2.39
N PHE A 360 -21.90 20.72 -2.35
CA PHE A 360 -22.74 19.54 -2.52
C PHE A 360 -23.80 19.41 -1.41
N LEU A 361 -23.48 19.70 -0.14
CA LEU A 361 -24.45 19.71 0.95
C LEU A 361 -25.57 20.73 0.72
N PHE A 362 -25.22 21.92 0.24
CA PHE A 362 -26.21 22.95 -0.08
C PHE A 362 -27.10 22.53 -1.25
N ASP A 363 -26.54 21.93 -2.30
CA ASP A 363 -27.32 21.43 -3.44
C ASP A 363 -28.31 20.34 -3.01
N VAL A 364 -27.82 19.31 -2.32
CA VAL A 364 -28.65 18.21 -1.78
C VAL A 364 -29.76 18.75 -0.86
N THR A 365 -29.42 19.69 0.03
CA THR A 365 -30.38 20.28 0.95
C THR A 365 -31.41 21.12 0.21
N THR A 366 -31.00 21.91 -0.77
CA THR A 366 -31.92 22.69 -1.63
C THR A 366 -32.89 21.78 -2.35
N ARG A 367 -32.43 20.73 -2.97
CA ARG A 367 -33.26 19.74 -3.71
C ARG A 367 -34.21 19.02 -2.76
N LYS A 368 -33.75 18.64 -1.57
CA LYS A 368 -34.58 18.06 -0.50
C LYS A 368 -35.73 18.95 -0.12
N TYR A 369 -35.48 20.21 0.23
CA TYR A 369 -36.48 21.11 0.68
C TYR A 369 -37.41 21.61 -0.42
N ARG A 370 -36.96 21.70 -1.67
CA ARG A 370 -37.83 21.89 -2.83
C ARG A 370 -38.83 20.75 -2.98
N THR A 371 -38.39 19.53 -2.94
CA THR A 371 -39.24 18.35 -3.02
C THR A 371 -40.25 18.29 -1.87
N LEU A 372 -39.82 18.62 -0.66
CA LEU A 372 -40.71 18.68 0.48
C LEU A 372 -41.71 19.83 0.37
N LEU A 373 -41.30 21.01 -0.10
CA LEU A 373 -42.15 22.15 -0.31
C LEU A 373 -43.22 21.86 -1.35
N ASP A 374 -42.84 21.24 -2.48
CA ASP A 374 -43.78 20.85 -3.54
C ASP A 374 -44.83 19.88 -3.01
N LYS A 375 -44.45 18.88 -2.21
CA LYS A 375 -45.37 17.94 -1.57
C LYS A 375 -46.32 18.64 -0.57
N GLU A 376 -45.80 19.56 0.25
CA GLU A 376 -46.66 20.32 1.20
C GLU A 376 -47.57 21.30 0.46
N GLN A 377 -47.15 21.89 -0.66
CA GLN A 377 -47.99 22.74 -1.48
C GLN A 377 -49.15 21.95 -2.14
N GLU A 378 -48.86 20.75 -2.66
CA GLU A 378 -49.90 19.86 -3.17
C GLU A 378 -50.86 19.42 -2.07
N LYS A 379 -50.33 19.07 -0.88
CA LYS A 379 -51.16 18.76 0.30
C LYS A 379 -52.06 19.93 0.70
N ARG A 380 -51.50 21.16 0.73
CA ARG A 380 -52.25 22.39 1.01
C ARG A 380 -53.37 22.59 0.01
N GLU A 381 -53.11 22.47 -1.31
CA GLU A 381 -54.13 22.61 -2.36
C GLU A 381 -55.30 21.66 -2.12
N ILE A 382 -55.02 20.39 -1.79
CA ILE A 382 -56.08 19.43 -1.48
C ILE A 382 -56.84 19.78 -0.21
N GLN A 383 -56.12 20.17 0.88
CA GLN A 383 -56.75 20.55 2.15
C GLN A 383 -57.64 21.76 1.99
N GLU A 384 -57.21 22.81 1.26
CA GLU A 384 -58.02 23.98 0.95
C GLU A 384 -59.33 23.63 0.23
N GLY A 385 -59.21 22.69 -0.72
CA GLY A 385 -60.36 22.19 -1.46
C GLY A 385 -61.35 21.43 -0.57
N LEU A 386 -60.84 20.57 0.34
CA LEU A 386 -61.67 19.80 1.29
C LEU A 386 -62.35 20.72 2.32
N ILE A 387 -61.66 21.73 2.85
CA ILE A 387 -62.25 22.73 3.79
C ILE A 387 -63.39 23.49 3.07
N LYS A 388 -63.13 24.03 1.88
CA LYS A 388 -64.17 24.72 1.07
C LYS A 388 -65.35 23.78 0.74
N ALA A 389 -65.06 22.49 0.48
CA ALA A 389 -66.10 21.51 0.20
C ALA A 389 -67.00 21.24 1.43
N CYS A 390 -66.42 21.24 2.64
CA CYS A 390 -67.21 21.12 3.87
C CYS A 390 -68.19 22.29 4.05
N ASP A 391 -67.81 23.51 3.68
CA ASP A 391 -68.68 24.70 3.75
C ASP A 391 -69.86 24.61 2.77
N VAL A 392 -69.72 23.91 1.65
CA VAL A 392 -70.75 23.79 0.61
C VAL A 392 -71.22 22.34 0.41
N ILE A 393 -71.12 21.52 1.46
CA ILE A 393 -71.27 20.07 1.36
C ILE A 393 -72.67 19.67 0.88
N ASP A 394 -73.73 20.34 1.30
CA ASP A 394 -75.12 20.09 0.87
C ASP A 394 -75.25 20.26 -0.64
N LEU A 395 -74.61 21.28 -1.22
CA LEU A 395 -74.58 21.52 -2.63
C LEU A 395 -73.82 20.41 -3.38
N ILE A 396 -72.69 19.96 -2.84
CA ILE A 396 -71.88 18.87 -3.41
C ILE A 396 -72.69 17.56 -3.40
N ILE A 397 -73.40 17.26 -2.32
CA ILE A 397 -74.26 16.08 -2.22
C ILE A 397 -75.39 16.19 -3.26
N GLU A 398 -75.97 17.38 -3.49
CA GLU A 398 -76.98 17.60 -4.50
C GLU A 398 -76.44 17.37 -5.93
N ILE A 399 -75.25 17.89 -6.26
CA ILE A 399 -74.55 17.64 -7.49
C ILE A 399 -74.29 16.13 -7.69
N LEU A 400 -73.74 15.42 -6.69
CA LEU A 400 -73.50 14.00 -6.72
C LEU A 400 -74.75 13.17 -7.03
N ARG A 401 -75.88 13.50 -6.39
CA ARG A 401 -77.16 12.83 -6.58
C ARG A 401 -77.87 13.16 -7.88
N GLY A 402 -77.58 14.37 -8.41
CA GLY A 402 -78.16 14.84 -9.68
C GLY A 402 -77.43 14.43 -10.94
N SER A 403 -76.15 14.03 -10.79
CA SER A 403 -75.24 13.67 -11.88
C SER A 403 -75.38 12.20 -12.30
N LYS A 404 -75.07 11.89 -13.57
CA LYS A 404 -75.13 10.53 -14.13
C LYS A 404 -73.82 9.74 -13.94
N ASN A 405 -72.70 10.43 -13.91
CA ASN A 405 -71.37 9.79 -13.80
C ASN A 405 -70.35 10.73 -13.11
N ARG A 406 -69.16 10.15 -12.74
CA ARG A 406 -68.07 10.84 -12.04
C ARG A 406 -67.51 12.02 -12.85
N GLU A 407 -67.42 11.91 -14.18
CA GLU A 407 -66.91 12.99 -15.01
C GLU A 407 -67.81 14.22 -15.04
N GLN A 408 -69.11 14.04 -15.05
CA GLN A 408 -70.05 15.14 -15.00
C GLN A 408 -69.96 15.92 -13.66
N VAL A 409 -69.79 15.20 -12.56
CA VAL A 409 -69.52 15.82 -11.24
C VAL A 409 -68.20 16.60 -11.25
N LYS A 410 -67.14 15.96 -11.80
CA LYS A 410 -65.80 16.60 -11.90
C LYS A 410 -65.86 17.90 -12.72
N LYS A 411 -66.52 17.88 -13.90
CA LYS A 411 -66.72 19.09 -14.74
C LYS A 411 -67.52 20.17 -14.01
N CYS A 412 -68.58 19.79 -13.26
CA CYS A 412 -69.33 20.77 -12.49
C CYS A 412 -68.49 21.41 -11.38
N LEU A 413 -67.67 20.61 -10.67
CA LEU A 413 -66.83 21.12 -9.60
C LEU A 413 -65.69 22.00 -10.10
N VAL A 414 -65.10 21.67 -11.28
CA VAL A 414 -63.91 22.37 -11.83
C VAL A 414 -64.32 23.56 -12.69
N GLU A 415 -65.27 23.34 -13.62
CA GLU A 415 -65.63 24.32 -14.66
C GLU A 415 -66.98 25.03 -14.37
N GLY A 416 -67.74 24.56 -13.39
CA GLY A 416 -69.07 25.09 -13.09
C GLY A 416 -70.12 24.68 -14.11
N VAL A 417 -69.87 23.60 -14.90
CA VAL A 417 -70.84 23.14 -15.94
C VAL A 417 -71.97 22.39 -15.25
N THR A 418 -73.17 22.97 -15.34
CA THR A 418 -74.37 22.41 -14.70
C THR A 418 -75.28 21.61 -15.65
N GLU A 419 -74.93 21.59 -16.95
CA GLU A 419 -75.68 20.92 -18.02
C GLU A 419 -75.86 19.41 -17.75
N GLY A 420 -77.17 18.97 -17.76
CA GLY A 420 -77.50 17.55 -17.56
C GLY A 420 -77.53 17.10 -16.10
N ILE A 421 -77.24 17.98 -15.12
CA ILE A 421 -77.33 17.69 -13.67
C ILE A 421 -78.73 18.12 -13.17
N ARG A 422 -79.36 17.27 -12.36
CA ARG A 422 -80.67 17.56 -11.76
C ARG A 422 -80.53 18.25 -10.44
N PHE A 423 -80.82 19.59 -10.39
CA PHE A 423 -80.84 20.37 -9.15
C PHE A 423 -82.22 20.46 -8.58
N LYS A 424 -82.33 20.60 -7.24
CA LYS A 424 -83.63 20.82 -6.52
C LYS A 424 -84.11 22.21 -6.69
N THR A 425 -83.21 23.20 -6.79
CA THR A 425 -83.57 24.62 -6.94
C THR A 425 -82.67 25.32 -7.97
N LYS A 426 -83.22 26.42 -8.59
CA LYS A 426 -82.38 27.27 -9.48
C LYS A 426 -81.29 28.03 -8.72
N VAL A 427 -81.41 28.17 -7.41
CA VAL A 427 -80.37 28.77 -6.56
C VAL A 427 -79.21 27.85 -6.40
N SER A 428 -79.43 26.53 -6.21
CA SER A 428 -78.39 25.52 -6.13
C SER A 428 -77.67 25.42 -7.50
N GLU A 429 -78.35 25.44 -8.63
CA GLU A 429 -77.80 25.44 -9.96
C GLU A 429 -76.88 26.66 -10.16
N LYS A 430 -77.33 27.85 -9.78
CA LYS A 430 -76.60 29.10 -9.87
C LYS A 430 -75.38 29.14 -8.93
N ALA A 431 -75.43 28.44 -7.80
CA ALA A 431 -74.35 28.29 -6.84
C ALA A 431 -73.32 27.27 -7.38
N ALA A 432 -73.77 26.17 -7.96
CA ALA A 432 -72.95 25.16 -8.60
C ALA A 432 -72.13 25.71 -9.78
N SER A 433 -72.70 26.59 -10.61
CA SER A 433 -72.02 27.23 -11.72
C SER A 433 -70.89 28.19 -11.29
N LYS A 434 -70.80 28.56 -10.05
CA LYS A 434 -69.73 29.38 -9.46
C LYS A 434 -68.59 28.58 -8.84
N LEU A 435 -68.75 27.28 -8.77
CA LEU A 435 -67.70 26.41 -8.23
C LEU A 435 -66.49 26.39 -9.16
N LYS A 436 -65.30 26.53 -8.57
CA LYS A 436 -64.01 26.53 -9.26
C LYS A 436 -62.99 25.81 -8.39
N PHE A 437 -63.13 24.50 -8.27
CA PHE A 437 -62.11 23.65 -7.67
C PHE A 437 -61.04 23.26 -8.70
N THR A 438 -59.84 22.97 -8.28
CA THR A 438 -58.84 22.37 -9.17
C THR A 438 -59.19 20.92 -9.44
N GLU A 439 -58.57 20.32 -10.46
CA GLU A 439 -58.78 18.91 -10.77
C GLU A 439 -58.37 17.99 -9.61
N LYS A 440 -57.26 18.33 -8.88
CA LYS A 440 -56.79 17.59 -7.68
C LYS A 440 -57.79 17.72 -6.54
N GLN A 441 -58.32 18.91 -6.32
CA GLN A 441 -59.34 19.18 -5.30
C GLN A 441 -60.63 18.40 -5.59
N ALA A 442 -61.13 18.46 -6.81
CA ALA A 442 -62.33 17.75 -7.25
C ALA A 442 -62.15 16.21 -7.11
N GLY A 443 -60.96 15.69 -7.45
CA GLY A 443 -60.62 14.28 -7.20
C GLY A 443 -60.68 13.90 -5.74
N ALA A 444 -60.06 14.66 -4.86
CA ALA A 444 -60.04 14.45 -3.42
C ALA A 444 -61.44 14.54 -2.78
N ILE A 445 -62.30 15.49 -3.24
CA ILE A 445 -63.70 15.63 -2.81
C ILE A 445 -64.49 14.37 -3.19
N LEU A 446 -64.31 13.87 -4.42
CA LEU A 446 -65.02 12.68 -4.89
C LEU A 446 -64.59 11.37 -4.19
N ASP A 447 -63.39 11.33 -3.68
CA ASP A 447 -62.83 10.20 -2.93
C ASP A 447 -63.00 10.34 -1.41
N MET A 448 -63.60 11.46 -0.96
CA MET A 448 -63.85 11.74 0.47
C MET A 448 -64.85 10.78 1.08
N ARG A 449 -64.48 10.20 2.23
CA ARG A 449 -65.40 9.31 3.00
C ARG A 449 -66.35 10.14 3.85
N LEU A 450 -67.63 9.72 3.94
CA LEU A 450 -68.70 10.44 4.65
C LEU A 450 -68.39 10.73 6.12
N TYR A 451 -67.66 9.89 6.84
CA TYR A 451 -67.31 10.13 8.24
C TYR A 451 -66.39 11.35 8.45
N LYS A 452 -65.68 11.79 7.42
CA LYS A 452 -64.85 12.98 7.46
C LYS A 452 -65.63 14.28 7.54
N LEU A 453 -66.92 14.22 7.46
CA LEU A 453 -67.84 15.35 7.66
C LEU A 453 -68.27 15.54 9.12
N ILE A 454 -67.77 14.73 10.04
CA ILE A 454 -68.03 14.89 11.50
C ILE A 454 -67.21 16.10 11.98
N GLY A 455 -67.80 16.92 12.87
CA GLY A 455 -67.15 18.15 13.34
C GLY A 455 -65.73 17.98 13.87
N LEU A 456 -65.47 16.93 14.64
CA LEU A 456 -64.10 16.57 15.11
C LEU A 456 -63.10 16.29 13.97
N GLU A 457 -63.52 15.70 12.86
CA GLU A 457 -62.68 15.47 11.70
C GLU A 457 -62.39 16.75 10.91
N ILE A 458 -63.34 17.71 10.90
CA ILE A 458 -63.13 19.03 10.28
C ILE A 458 -62.15 19.86 11.11
N GLU A 459 -62.19 19.79 12.44
CA GLU A 459 -61.22 20.44 13.32
C GLU A 459 -59.82 19.83 13.12
N ALA A 460 -59.73 18.49 13.00
CA ALA A 460 -58.48 17.80 12.70
C ALA A 460 -57.90 18.22 11.32
N LEU A 461 -58.74 18.34 10.29
CA LEU A 461 -58.33 18.82 8.95
C LEU A 461 -57.82 20.27 9.00
N GLN A 462 -58.47 21.14 9.81
CA GLN A 462 -58.01 22.52 9.99
C GLN A 462 -56.66 22.56 10.75
N ALA A 463 -56.46 21.71 11.77
CA ALA A 463 -55.20 21.61 12.49
C ALA A 463 -54.07 21.12 11.54
N ASP A 464 -54.32 20.07 10.74
CA ASP A 464 -53.41 19.58 9.72
C ASP A 464 -53.06 20.65 8.69
N TYR A 465 -54.04 21.49 8.31
CA TYR A 465 -53.81 22.62 7.37
C TYR A 465 -52.85 23.65 7.98
N GLN A 466 -53.06 24.00 9.27
CA GLN A 466 -52.17 24.96 9.95
C GLN A 466 -50.73 24.42 10.05
N GLU A 467 -50.56 23.11 10.32
CA GLU A 467 -49.25 22.47 10.32
C GLU A 467 -48.63 22.51 8.92
N THR A 468 -49.38 22.18 7.87
CA THR A 468 -48.95 22.30 6.48
C THR A 468 -48.48 23.72 6.14
N MET A 469 -49.22 24.74 6.55
CA MET A 469 -48.84 26.14 6.32
C MET A 469 -47.58 26.54 7.06
N LYS A 470 -47.37 26.02 8.28
CA LYS A 470 -46.15 26.22 9.07
C LYS A 470 -44.94 25.57 8.36
N ASN A 471 -45.09 24.32 7.89
CA ASN A 471 -44.04 23.60 7.15
C ASN A 471 -43.69 24.36 5.86
N ILE A 472 -44.68 24.84 5.10
CA ILE A 472 -44.43 25.62 3.89
C ILE A 472 -43.62 26.90 4.20
N ALA A 473 -43.99 27.61 5.29
CA ALA A 473 -43.27 28.82 5.69
C ALA A 473 -41.80 28.49 6.08
N GLU A 474 -41.60 27.42 6.87
CA GLU A 474 -40.29 26.95 7.26
C GLU A 474 -39.44 26.54 6.05
N TYR A 475 -40.00 25.75 5.14
CA TYR A 475 -39.27 25.28 3.95
C TYR A 475 -38.91 26.42 2.99
N LYS A 476 -39.77 27.42 2.88
CA LYS A 476 -39.48 28.66 2.13
C LYS A 476 -38.35 29.45 2.78
N ASP A 477 -38.37 29.64 4.10
CA ASP A 477 -37.29 30.33 4.79
C ASP A 477 -35.96 29.62 4.62
N ILE A 478 -35.94 28.27 4.70
CA ILE A 478 -34.74 27.47 4.44
C ILE A 478 -34.22 27.66 3.03
N LEU A 479 -35.10 27.72 2.02
CA LEU A 479 -34.71 27.86 0.61
C LEU A 479 -34.27 29.28 0.24
N ASP A 480 -34.85 30.29 0.85
CA ASP A 480 -34.64 31.71 0.52
C ASP A 480 -33.53 32.35 1.37
N ASN A 481 -33.18 31.73 2.51
CA ASN A 481 -32.25 32.30 3.49
C ASN A 481 -31.04 31.34 3.72
N TYR A 482 -29.85 31.79 3.33
CA TYR A 482 -28.58 31.05 3.52
C TYR A 482 -28.35 30.65 4.98
N ASP A 483 -28.57 31.56 5.93
CA ASP A 483 -28.31 31.30 7.35
C ASP A 483 -29.25 30.23 7.91
N SER A 484 -30.51 30.21 7.50
CA SER A 484 -31.50 29.20 7.89
C SER A 484 -31.10 27.82 7.35
N MET A 485 -30.70 27.74 6.09
CA MET A 485 -30.20 26.50 5.48
C MET A 485 -28.92 26.01 6.16
N ALA A 486 -27.94 26.90 6.37
CA ALA A 486 -26.71 26.59 7.07
C ALA A 486 -26.93 26.07 8.49
N ALA A 487 -27.88 26.68 9.23
CA ALA A 487 -28.22 26.26 10.58
C ALA A 487 -28.77 24.83 10.62
N ILE A 488 -29.55 24.42 9.63
CA ILE A 488 -30.07 23.05 9.53
C ILE A 488 -28.95 22.06 9.22
N ILE A 489 -28.12 22.35 8.22
CA ILE A 489 -26.97 21.52 7.89
C ILE A 489 -26.05 21.35 9.10
N ILE A 490 -25.74 22.43 9.82
CA ILE A 490 -24.93 22.39 11.04
C ILE A 490 -25.58 21.52 12.12
N ARG A 491 -26.91 21.60 12.30
CA ARG A 491 -27.63 20.77 13.27
C ARG A 491 -27.56 19.27 12.90
N GLU A 492 -27.76 18.95 11.64
CA GLU A 492 -27.60 17.57 11.14
C GLU A 492 -26.15 17.05 11.37
N LEU A 493 -25.15 17.86 11.06
CA LEU A 493 -23.73 17.53 11.28
C LEU A 493 -23.40 17.35 12.77
N ASP A 494 -23.97 18.18 13.66
CA ASP A 494 -23.78 18.03 15.12
C ASP A 494 -24.43 16.74 15.64
N GLY A 495 -25.56 16.34 15.09
CA GLY A 495 -26.22 15.07 15.37
C GLY A 495 -25.31 13.89 14.95
N ILE A 496 -24.78 13.93 13.74
CA ILE A 496 -23.86 12.90 13.22
C ILE A 496 -22.59 12.84 14.08
N LYS A 497 -21.99 13.98 14.42
CA LYS A 497 -20.82 14.02 15.29
C LYS A 497 -21.11 13.43 16.68
N LYS A 498 -22.26 13.72 17.26
CA LYS A 498 -22.66 13.21 18.59
C LYS A 498 -22.84 11.69 18.57
N GLU A 499 -23.46 11.16 17.54
CA GLU A 499 -23.80 9.73 17.46
C GLU A 499 -22.63 8.88 17.00
N TYR A 500 -21.87 9.33 15.99
CA TYR A 500 -20.82 8.54 15.33
C TYR A 500 -19.41 9.03 15.61
N GLY A 501 -19.21 10.12 16.36
CA GLY A 501 -17.88 10.62 16.71
C GLY A 501 -17.10 9.67 17.59
N SER A 502 -15.77 9.66 17.46
CA SER A 502 -14.86 8.88 18.30
C SER A 502 -13.63 9.69 18.67
N LYS A 503 -12.95 9.26 19.72
CA LYS A 503 -11.64 9.82 20.08
C LYS A 503 -10.62 9.52 18.97
N ARG A 504 -9.68 10.43 18.78
CA ARG A 504 -8.54 10.25 17.90
C ARG A 504 -7.69 9.05 18.32
N ARG A 505 -7.25 8.25 17.36
CA ARG A 505 -6.39 7.08 17.56
C ARG A 505 -4.91 7.44 17.31
N THR A 506 -4.62 8.15 16.21
CA THR A 506 -3.26 8.51 15.80
C THR A 506 -2.76 9.73 16.55
N SER A 507 -1.60 9.63 17.20
CA SER A 507 -0.90 10.77 17.80
C SER A 507 -0.10 11.54 16.73
N ILE A 508 0.10 12.85 16.94
CA ILE A 508 0.79 13.70 15.95
C ILE A 508 1.78 14.60 16.67
N GLU A 509 3.05 14.45 16.33
CA GLU A 509 4.14 15.27 16.89
C GLU A 509 5.28 15.44 15.88
N ASN A 510 6.26 16.25 16.20
CA ASN A 510 7.56 16.22 15.53
C ASN A 510 8.48 15.34 16.35
N ALA A 511 8.99 14.28 15.77
CA ALA A 511 10.02 13.46 16.39
C ALA A 511 11.30 13.56 15.57
N GLU A 512 12.42 13.54 16.28
CA GLU A 512 13.73 13.43 15.65
C GLU A 512 13.85 12.13 14.84
N GLU A 513 14.68 12.14 13.82
CA GLU A 513 15.02 10.90 13.13
C GLU A 513 15.59 9.90 14.12
N ALA A 514 15.14 8.64 14.02
CA ALA A 514 15.69 7.59 14.85
C ALA A 514 17.19 7.46 14.60
N VAL A 515 18.01 7.85 15.56
CA VAL A 515 19.46 7.69 15.51
C VAL A 515 19.80 6.37 16.16
N TYR A 516 20.27 5.44 15.36
CA TYR A 516 20.74 4.13 15.81
C TYR A 516 22.27 4.14 15.80
N GLU A 517 22.85 3.90 16.95
CA GLU A 517 24.29 3.68 17.10
C GLU A 517 24.58 2.20 16.87
N GLU A 518 25.23 1.89 15.76
CA GLU A 518 25.70 0.53 15.49
C GLU A 518 26.75 0.17 16.54
N LYS A 519 26.45 -0.81 17.41
CA LYS A 519 27.46 -1.33 18.34
C LYS A 519 28.62 -1.82 17.49
N LYS A 520 29.72 -1.06 17.44
CA LYS A 520 30.96 -1.52 16.81
C LYS A 520 31.33 -2.83 17.51
N MET A 521 31.41 -3.92 16.73
CA MET A 521 31.98 -5.16 17.24
C MET A 521 33.37 -4.85 17.79
N GLU A 522 33.69 -5.32 18.98
CA GLU A 522 35.06 -5.27 19.45
C GLU A 522 35.95 -6.02 18.44
N GLU A 523 36.88 -5.30 17.85
CA GLU A 523 37.84 -5.86 16.92
C GLU A 523 38.80 -6.75 17.70
N THR A 524 38.75 -8.05 17.44
CA THR A 524 39.63 -9.04 18.04
C THR A 524 40.39 -9.77 16.97
N GLU A 525 41.66 -10.01 17.25
CA GLU A 525 42.51 -10.83 16.36
C GLU A 525 42.19 -12.31 16.58
N VAL A 526 41.90 -13.02 15.50
CA VAL A 526 41.55 -14.44 15.46
C VAL A 526 42.41 -15.17 14.47
N CYS A 527 42.54 -16.49 14.61
CA CYS A 527 43.25 -17.33 13.66
C CYS A 527 42.25 -18.07 12.75
N PHE A 528 42.36 -17.86 11.44
CA PHE A 528 41.63 -18.62 10.45
C PHE A 528 42.32 -19.94 10.18
N LEU A 529 41.53 -21.00 10.20
CA LEU A 529 41.98 -22.38 9.86
C LEU A 529 41.05 -22.95 8.80
N MET A 530 41.66 -23.52 7.75
CA MET A 530 40.96 -24.31 6.74
C MET A 530 41.67 -25.61 6.49
N ASP A 531 40.97 -26.72 6.64
CA ASP A 531 41.54 -28.06 6.39
C ASP A 531 41.63 -28.40 4.90
N ARG A 532 42.13 -29.58 4.59
CA ARG A 532 42.30 -30.08 3.21
C ARG A 532 40.97 -30.35 2.48
N PHE A 533 39.88 -30.49 3.24
CA PHE A 533 38.52 -30.75 2.74
C PHE A 533 37.69 -29.49 2.58
N GLY A 534 38.26 -28.31 2.89
CA GLY A 534 37.56 -27.03 2.78
C GLY A 534 36.64 -26.69 3.97
N TYR A 535 36.82 -27.33 5.13
CA TYR A 535 36.16 -26.91 6.36
C TYR A 535 36.87 -25.72 6.99
N MET A 536 36.19 -24.65 7.21
CA MET A 536 36.70 -23.40 7.76
C MET A 536 36.23 -23.16 9.18
N LYS A 537 37.09 -22.60 10.00
CA LYS A 537 36.79 -22.16 11.36
C LYS A 537 37.69 -21.00 11.77
N LEU A 538 37.24 -20.23 12.72
CA LEU A 538 38.07 -19.29 13.46
C LEU A 538 38.34 -19.86 14.85
N ILE A 539 39.53 -19.60 15.36
CA ILE A 539 39.90 -19.89 16.77
C ILE A 539 40.47 -18.63 17.40
N ASP A 540 40.37 -18.57 18.72
CA ASP A 540 41.00 -17.50 19.48
C ASP A 540 42.51 -17.52 19.32
N LYS A 541 43.15 -16.34 19.27
CA LYS A 541 44.58 -16.18 19.11
C LYS A 541 45.40 -16.97 20.16
N ASN A 542 44.96 -16.94 21.42
CA ASN A 542 45.63 -17.67 22.46
C ASN A 542 45.50 -19.20 22.30
N ALA A 543 44.36 -19.65 21.72
CA ALA A 543 44.18 -21.05 21.38
C ALA A 543 45.10 -21.49 20.22
N TYR A 544 45.29 -20.61 19.25
CA TYR A 544 46.22 -20.82 18.15
C TYR A 544 47.67 -20.91 18.64
N GLU A 545 48.11 -19.95 19.44
CA GLU A 545 49.52 -19.98 19.94
C GLU A 545 49.86 -21.26 20.73
N ARG A 546 48.88 -21.81 21.46
CA ARG A 546 49.04 -23.10 22.17
C ARG A 546 49.07 -24.33 21.27
N ASN A 547 48.56 -24.25 20.06
CA ASN A 547 48.39 -25.35 19.11
C ASN A 547 49.05 -25.06 17.76
N LYS A 548 50.03 -24.17 17.70
CA LYS A 548 50.57 -23.61 16.44
C LYS A 548 51.10 -24.70 15.51
N GLU A 549 51.89 -25.64 15.99
CA GLU A 549 52.43 -26.72 15.18
C GLU A 549 51.34 -27.65 14.64
N ALA A 550 50.39 -28.05 15.45
CA ALA A 550 49.25 -28.85 15.02
C ALA A 550 48.37 -28.12 14.00
N ALA A 551 48.17 -26.82 14.18
CA ALA A 551 47.39 -25.98 13.27
C ALA A 551 47.96 -26.00 11.86
N HIS A 552 49.27 -25.85 11.71
CA HIS A 552 49.97 -25.90 10.39
C HIS A 552 50.04 -27.30 9.76
N ASN A 553 50.09 -28.33 10.60
CA ASN A 553 50.14 -29.74 10.10
C ASN A 553 48.77 -30.24 9.63
N GLU A 554 47.69 -29.82 10.28
CA GLU A 554 46.33 -30.31 10.02
C GLU A 554 45.57 -29.48 9.01
N ASN A 555 45.98 -28.23 8.78
CA ASN A 555 45.22 -27.30 7.94
C ASN A 555 46.03 -26.85 6.70
N ARG A 556 45.34 -26.68 5.59
CA ARG A 556 45.87 -26.16 4.32
C ARG A 556 46.15 -24.66 4.41
N CYS A 557 45.26 -23.89 5.09
CA CYS A 557 45.43 -22.47 5.23
C CYS A 557 45.36 -22.11 6.74
N VAL A 558 46.35 -21.35 7.19
CA VAL A 558 46.50 -20.87 8.54
C VAL A 558 47.02 -19.45 8.51
N PHE A 559 46.25 -18.48 8.99
CA PHE A 559 46.67 -17.08 9.10
C PHE A 559 45.86 -16.32 10.18
N LEU A 560 46.47 -15.27 10.71
CA LEU A 560 45.80 -14.33 11.62
C LEU A 560 45.02 -13.30 10.82
N CYS A 561 43.84 -12.93 11.28
CA CYS A 561 43.01 -11.89 10.74
C CYS A 561 42.16 -11.25 11.83
N MET A 562 41.56 -10.09 11.54
CA MET A 562 40.59 -9.50 12.44
C MET A 562 39.23 -10.21 12.26
N ASN A 563 38.47 -10.33 13.34
CA ASN A 563 37.11 -10.87 13.29
C ASN A 563 36.17 -10.06 12.39
N THR A 564 36.55 -8.85 12.01
CA THR A 564 35.86 -7.94 11.08
C THR A 564 36.33 -8.06 9.64
N ASP A 565 37.40 -8.80 9.35
CA ASP A 565 37.98 -8.96 8.03
C ASP A 565 37.06 -9.72 7.05
N LYS A 566 37.40 -9.60 5.76
CA LYS A 566 36.84 -10.43 4.71
C LYS A 566 37.89 -11.42 4.26
N ILE A 567 37.52 -12.67 4.14
CA ILE A 567 38.37 -13.74 3.59
C ILE A 567 38.06 -13.89 2.10
N CYS A 568 39.08 -13.79 1.27
CA CYS A 568 38.97 -13.91 -0.18
C CYS A 568 39.44 -15.27 -0.62
N ILE A 569 38.69 -15.93 -1.48
CA ILE A 569 38.97 -17.27 -2.05
C ILE A 569 39.05 -17.13 -3.57
N PHE A 570 40.22 -17.38 -4.16
CA PHE A 570 40.41 -17.32 -5.59
C PHE A 570 40.37 -18.75 -6.17
N THR A 571 39.68 -18.91 -7.30
CA THR A 571 39.44 -20.23 -7.92
C THR A 571 40.09 -20.34 -9.31
N ASP A 572 40.27 -21.57 -9.76
CA ASP A 572 40.77 -21.93 -11.09
C ASP A 572 39.90 -21.34 -12.22
N LYS A 573 38.62 -21.12 -11.98
CA LYS A 573 37.68 -20.52 -12.95
C LYS A 573 37.75 -18.99 -13.01
N GLY A 574 38.78 -18.40 -12.44
CA GLY A 574 38.98 -16.95 -12.46
C GLY A 574 37.97 -16.16 -11.66
N LYS A 575 37.36 -16.76 -10.64
CA LYS A 575 36.44 -16.10 -9.70
C LYS A 575 37.13 -15.78 -8.38
N MET A 576 36.61 -14.79 -7.66
CA MET A 576 36.91 -14.54 -6.27
C MET A 576 35.59 -14.55 -5.48
N HIS A 577 35.54 -15.39 -4.46
CA HIS A 577 34.46 -15.41 -3.47
C HIS A 577 34.90 -14.74 -2.18
N THR A 578 34.01 -14.02 -1.54
CA THR A 578 34.33 -13.30 -0.32
C THR A 578 33.40 -13.75 0.82
N ILE A 579 34.00 -14.06 1.97
CA ILE A 579 33.31 -14.44 3.21
C ILE A 579 33.72 -13.43 4.28
N LYS A 580 32.78 -12.94 5.07
CA LYS A 580 33.11 -12.12 6.23
C LYS A 580 33.60 -13.03 7.36
N ALA A 581 34.67 -12.66 8.04
CA ALA A 581 35.20 -13.45 9.17
C ALA A 581 34.13 -13.68 10.25
N VAL A 582 33.23 -12.70 10.48
CA VAL A 582 32.12 -12.82 11.42
C VAL A 582 31.12 -13.95 11.08
N ASP A 583 31.00 -14.33 9.80
CA ASP A 583 30.13 -15.40 9.34
C ASP A 583 30.75 -16.80 9.54
N ILE A 584 32.07 -16.86 9.80
CA ILE A 584 32.81 -18.10 10.06
C ILE A 584 32.70 -18.44 11.55
N PRO A 585 32.37 -19.69 11.92
CA PRO A 585 32.20 -20.03 13.33
C PRO A 585 33.50 -19.90 14.13
N LEU A 586 33.46 -19.16 15.24
CA LEU A 586 34.52 -19.11 16.24
C LEU A 586 34.32 -20.28 17.20
N VAL A 587 35.20 -21.28 17.12
CA VAL A 587 35.06 -22.56 17.82
C VAL A 587 36.38 -22.99 18.49
N ARG A 588 36.36 -24.10 19.23
CA ARG A 588 37.56 -24.66 19.85
C ARG A 588 38.45 -25.31 18.77
N PHE A 589 39.75 -25.41 19.04
CA PHE A 589 40.71 -25.98 18.06
C PHE A 589 40.30 -27.36 17.53
N ARG A 590 39.78 -28.25 18.40
CA ARG A 590 39.36 -29.62 18.04
C ARG A 590 38.00 -29.73 17.38
N ASP A 591 37.21 -28.67 17.36
CA ASP A 591 35.87 -28.69 16.76
C ASP A 591 35.99 -28.69 15.21
N LYS A 592 35.06 -29.36 14.55
CA LYS A 592 34.97 -29.38 13.09
C LYS A 592 34.40 -28.03 12.62
N GLY A 593 35.02 -27.42 11.61
CA GLY A 593 34.53 -26.18 11.03
C GLY A 593 33.29 -26.37 10.14
N THR A 594 32.93 -25.33 9.40
CA THR A 594 31.83 -25.31 8.44
C THR A 594 32.44 -25.40 7.01
N PRO A 595 31.83 -26.18 6.10
CA PRO A 595 32.27 -26.22 4.70
C PRO A 595 32.16 -24.84 4.04
N VAL A 596 33.14 -24.53 3.17
CA VAL A 596 33.16 -23.27 2.42
C VAL A 596 31.92 -23.05 1.57
N ASP A 597 31.39 -24.14 0.99
CA ASP A 597 30.16 -24.13 0.16
C ASP A 597 28.93 -23.57 0.94
N ASN A 598 28.88 -23.79 2.23
CA ASN A 598 27.78 -23.32 3.11
C ASN A 598 27.88 -21.82 3.49
N LEU A 599 29.09 -21.25 3.39
CA LEU A 599 29.38 -19.88 3.81
C LEU A 599 29.54 -18.91 2.63
N SER A 600 29.73 -19.43 1.42
CA SER A 600 29.98 -18.65 0.21
C SER A 600 29.22 -19.18 -1.02
N ASN A 601 29.39 -18.51 -2.15
CA ASN A 601 28.90 -18.99 -3.45
C ASN A 601 29.94 -19.90 -4.18
N TYR A 602 30.94 -20.39 -3.46
CA TYR A 602 31.87 -21.34 -3.97
C TYR A 602 31.19 -22.71 -4.14
N ASP A 603 31.48 -23.39 -5.24
CA ASP A 603 30.94 -24.73 -5.55
C ASP A 603 32.11 -25.69 -5.72
N SER A 604 32.37 -26.51 -4.72
CA SER A 604 33.46 -27.50 -4.72
C SER A 604 33.34 -28.56 -5.79
N SER A 605 32.18 -28.73 -6.42
CA SER A 605 31.98 -29.65 -7.55
C SER A 605 32.44 -29.07 -8.88
N GLN A 606 32.56 -27.76 -9.02
CA GLN A 606 32.84 -27.06 -10.27
C GLN A 606 34.16 -26.25 -10.26
N GLU A 607 34.69 -25.92 -9.09
CA GLU A 607 35.80 -25.00 -8.91
C GLU A 607 36.85 -25.56 -7.97
N GLN A 608 38.12 -25.20 -8.20
CA GLN A 608 39.21 -25.50 -7.27
C GLN A 608 39.74 -24.21 -6.64
N MET A 609 39.95 -24.22 -5.31
CA MET A 609 40.57 -23.11 -4.60
C MET A 609 42.07 -23.09 -4.85
N LEU A 610 42.59 -21.97 -5.37
CA LEU A 610 44.04 -21.78 -5.63
C LEU A 610 44.68 -20.94 -4.52
N TYR A 611 44.04 -19.89 -4.06
CA TYR A 611 44.58 -18.97 -3.06
C TYR A 611 43.50 -18.48 -2.10
N VAL A 612 43.84 -18.45 -0.82
CA VAL A 612 42.96 -17.96 0.25
C VAL A 612 43.73 -17.02 1.17
N ALA A 613 43.26 -15.81 1.34
CA ALA A 613 43.90 -14.82 2.19
C ALA A 613 42.88 -13.75 2.71
N PRO A 614 43.19 -13.08 3.83
CA PRO A 614 42.38 -11.97 4.29
C PRO A 614 42.52 -10.76 3.34
N LEU A 615 41.42 -10.03 3.13
CA LEU A 615 41.39 -8.87 2.24
C LEU A 615 42.42 -7.81 2.67
N GLY A 616 42.59 -7.63 4.00
CA GLY A 616 43.58 -6.70 4.52
C GLY A 616 44.99 -6.93 4.02
N GLN A 617 45.42 -8.21 3.90
CA GLN A 617 46.69 -8.59 3.33
C GLN A 617 46.70 -8.41 1.82
N ILE A 618 45.64 -8.82 1.14
CA ILE A 618 45.54 -8.72 -0.34
C ILE A 618 45.70 -7.27 -0.80
N LYS A 619 45.07 -6.34 -0.12
CA LYS A 619 45.07 -4.89 -0.45
C LYS A 619 46.45 -4.24 -0.44
N GLN A 620 47.36 -4.78 0.35
CA GLN A 620 48.72 -4.26 0.48
C GLN A 620 49.69 -4.80 -0.54
N ASP A 621 49.22 -5.72 -1.42
CA ASP A 621 50.11 -6.53 -2.25
C ASP A 621 49.66 -6.54 -3.71
N GLN A 622 50.54 -7.04 -4.57
CA GLN A 622 50.23 -7.41 -5.96
C GLN A 622 49.97 -8.92 -6.04
N ILE A 623 48.89 -9.28 -6.69
CA ILE A 623 48.48 -10.66 -6.85
C ILE A 623 48.87 -11.12 -8.27
N LEU A 624 49.69 -12.18 -8.36
CA LEU A 624 50.08 -12.85 -9.60
C LEU A 624 48.99 -13.86 -9.98
N PHE A 625 48.52 -13.76 -11.22
CA PHE A 625 47.67 -14.74 -11.89
C PHE A 625 48.40 -15.39 -13.00
N VAL A 626 48.34 -16.72 -13.09
CA VAL A 626 48.96 -17.51 -14.15
C VAL A 626 47.96 -18.52 -14.67
N THR A 627 47.78 -18.56 -15.98
CA THR A 627 46.87 -19.52 -16.63
C THR A 627 47.63 -20.72 -17.23
N LYS A 628 46.88 -21.76 -17.50
CA LYS A 628 47.36 -23.01 -18.13
C LYS A 628 47.98 -22.76 -19.51
N THR A 629 47.43 -21.79 -20.26
CA THR A 629 47.98 -21.39 -21.58
C THR A 629 49.15 -20.40 -21.45
N SER A 630 49.68 -20.22 -20.24
CA SER A 630 50.85 -19.36 -19.96
C SER A 630 50.60 -17.86 -20.02
N MET A 631 49.35 -17.42 -19.92
CA MET A 631 49.08 -16.00 -19.71
C MET A 631 49.32 -15.65 -18.25
N CYS A 632 50.01 -14.53 -18.00
CA CYS A 632 50.25 -14.06 -16.63
C CYS A 632 50.11 -12.56 -16.52
N LYS A 633 49.72 -12.08 -15.32
CA LYS A 633 49.64 -10.68 -15.00
C LYS A 633 49.74 -10.47 -13.48
N LEU A 634 50.13 -9.26 -13.12
CA LEU A 634 50.02 -8.74 -11.74
C LEU A 634 48.76 -7.86 -11.66
N VAL A 635 47.99 -7.99 -10.60
CA VAL A 635 46.84 -7.15 -10.31
C VAL A 635 47.06 -6.52 -8.96
N ASP A 636 46.80 -5.22 -8.85
CA ASP A 636 46.82 -4.48 -7.58
C ASP A 636 45.75 -5.05 -6.65
N GLY A 637 46.13 -5.42 -5.45
CA GLY A 637 45.23 -6.02 -4.46
C GLY A 637 44.07 -5.11 -4.05
N ALA A 638 44.23 -3.81 -4.18
CA ALA A 638 43.13 -2.83 -3.89
C ALA A 638 41.92 -3.01 -4.83
N GLU A 639 42.13 -3.59 -6.04
CA GLU A 639 41.02 -3.88 -6.96
C GLU A 639 40.04 -4.96 -6.45
N PHE A 640 40.41 -5.69 -5.42
CA PHE A 640 39.58 -6.76 -4.82
C PHE A 640 38.72 -6.31 -3.66
N ASP A 641 38.81 -5.03 -3.21
CA ASP A 641 37.94 -4.48 -2.19
C ASP A 641 36.59 -4.10 -2.79
N VAL A 642 35.71 -5.07 -2.83
CA VAL A 642 34.38 -4.94 -3.42
C VAL A 642 33.28 -5.35 -2.44
N THR A 643 32.05 -4.90 -2.72
CA THR A 643 30.86 -5.21 -1.88
C THR A 643 30.19 -6.53 -2.29
N LYS A 644 30.38 -6.97 -3.53
CA LYS A 644 29.78 -8.22 -4.04
C LYS A 644 30.46 -9.44 -3.44
N ARG A 645 29.67 -10.47 -3.10
CA ARG A 645 30.18 -11.73 -2.55
C ARG A 645 30.98 -12.57 -3.57
N THR A 646 30.74 -12.41 -4.86
CA THR A 646 31.44 -13.11 -5.95
C THR A 646 31.67 -12.15 -7.09
N ILE A 647 32.91 -12.16 -7.59
CA ILE A 647 33.34 -11.38 -8.75
C ILE A 647 34.26 -12.20 -9.66
N ALA A 648 34.40 -11.77 -10.91
CA ALA A 648 35.51 -12.25 -11.76
C ALA A 648 36.83 -11.62 -11.25
N SER A 649 37.78 -12.45 -10.84
CA SER A 649 39.13 -12.04 -10.39
C SER A 649 40.06 -11.78 -11.55
N THR A 650 39.84 -12.44 -12.68
CA THR A 650 40.57 -12.26 -13.93
C THR A 650 39.67 -12.54 -15.13
N LYS A 651 40.06 -12.06 -16.31
CA LYS A 651 39.51 -12.51 -17.59
C LYS A 651 40.29 -13.72 -18.05
N LEU A 652 39.62 -14.80 -18.39
CA LEU A 652 40.21 -16.01 -19.01
C LEU A 652 39.88 -16.02 -20.51
N ALA A 653 40.75 -16.65 -21.32
CA ALA A 653 40.43 -16.99 -22.68
C ALA A 653 39.44 -18.16 -22.71
N GLU A 654 38.88 -18.48 -23.87
CA GLU A 654 38.03 -19.64 -24.07
C GLU A 654 38.83 -20.93 -23.78
N ASP A 655 38.27 -21.81 -22.97
CA ASP A 655 38.89 -23.08 -22.52
C ASP A 655 40.19 -22.94 -21.68
N ASP A 656 40.51 -21.73 -21.16
CA ASP A 656 41.69 -21.57 -20.29
C ASP A 656 41.27 -21.57 -18.81
N GLU A 657 42.16 -21.97 -17.94
CA GLU A 657 41.96 -22.00 -16.49
C GLU A 657 43.21 -21.49 -15.75
N LEU A 658 43.00 -20.96 -14.54
CA LEU A 658 44.08 -20.56 -13.67
C LEU A 658 44.75 -21.80 -13.08
N ILE A 659 46.07 -21.81 -13.09
CA ILE A 659 46.90 -22.83 -12.38
C ILE A 659 47.54 -22.25 -11.13
N PHE A 660 47.67 -20.92 -11.04
CA PHE A 660 48.28 -20.26 -9.91
C PHE A 660 47.66 -18.88 -9.66
N VAL A 661 47.39 -18.61 -8.39
CA VAL A 661 47.11 -17.30 -7.85
C VAL A 661 47.90 -17.15 -6.55
N GLY A 662 48.59 -16.03 -6.36
CA GLY A 662 49.35 -15.81 -5.12
C GLY A 662 49.86 -14.39 -4.96
N SER A 663 50.19 -14.03 -3.73
CA SER A 663 50.82 -12.77 -3.40
C SER A 663 52.24 -12.70 -3.96
N ALA A 664 52.53 -11.64 -4.67
CA ALA A 664 53.81 -11.45 -5.36
C ALA A 664 54.67 -10.32 -4.73
N GLY A 665 54.28 -9.77 -3.57
CA GLY A 665 54.86 -8.58 -2.95
C GLY A 665 56.38 -8.55 -2.95
N GLU A 666 57.03 -9.23 -2.03
CA GLU A 666 58.48 -9.27 -1.86
C GLU A 666 59.23 -10.23 -2.80
N MET A 667 58.47 -10.95 -3.63
CA MET A 667 59.04 -11.92 -4.57
C MET A 667 59.64 -11.18 -5.77
N GLU A 668 60.83 -11.62 -6.19
CA GLU A 668 61.60 -10.98 -7.28
C GLU A 668 61.51 -11.73 -8.59
N GLN A 669 61.33 -13.05 -8.54
CA GLN A 669 61.45 -13.90 -9.72
C GLN A 669 60.29 -14.89 -9.76
N VAL A 670 59.97 -15.31 -10.97
CA VAL A 670 58.93 -16.28 -11.27
C VAL A 670 59.54 -17.47 -12.03
N VAL A 671 59.17 -18.67 -11.66
CA VAL A 671 59.53 -19.88 -12.40
C VAL A 671 58.27 -20.55 -12.90
N PHE A 672 58.19 -20.78 -14.21
CA PHE A 672 57.15 -21.58 -14.84
C PHE A 672 57.66 -22.95 -15.21
N GLN A 673 56.88 -23.96 -14.95
CA GLN A 673 57.12 -25.35 -15.31
C GLN A 673 56.03 -25.81 -16.28
N SER A 674 56.41 -26.30 -17.48
CA SER A 674 55.43 -26.88 -18.38
C SER A 674 55.33 -28.40 -18.19
N ASN A 675 54.18 -28.98 -18.60
CA ASN A 675 53.94 -30.42 -18.59
C ASN A 675 54.99 -31.17 -19.44
N GLY A 676 55.49 -30.52 -20.50
CA GLY A 676 56.59 -31.03 -21.33
C GLY A 676 57.97 -31.02 -20.62
N GLY A 677 58.03 -30.60 -19.33
CA GLY A 677 59.24 -30.59 -18.50
C GLY A 677 60.22 -29.44 -18.80
N TYR A 678 59.73 -28.33 -19.36
CA TYR A 678 60.56 -27.13 -19.55
C TYR A 678 60.39 -26.21 -18.36
N PHE A 679 61.47 -25.60 -17.87
CA PHE A 679 61.47 -24.62 -16.79
C PHE A 679 61.97 -23.29 -17.37
N LEU A 680 61.23 -22.20 -17.05
CA LEU A 680 61.61 -20.84 -17.40
C LEU A 680 61.59 -19.98 -16.12
N ARG A 681 62.79 -19.47 -15.75
CA ARG A 681 62.94 -18.50 -14.66
C ARG A 681 63.19 -17.12 -15.24
N PHE A 682 62.42 -16.12 -14.80
CA PHE A 682 62.52 -14.72 -15.26
C PHE A 682 62.14 -13.75 -14.15
N LEU A 683 62.43 -12.45 -14.34
CA LEU A 683 62.15 -11.44 -13.35
C LEU A 683 60.67 -11.08 -13.30
N LYS A 684 60.09 -10.94 -12.09
CA LYS A 684 58.71 -10.48 -11.87
C LYS A 684 58.42 -9.18 -12.60
N GLN A 685 59.38 -8.26 -12.66
CA GLN A 685 59.27 -6.95 -13.31
C GLN A 685 58.96 -7.04 -14.82
N GLU A 686 59.18 -8.18 -15.45
CA GLU A 686 58.80 -8.41 -16.84
C GLU A 686 57.29 -8.69 -17.01
N ILE A 687 56.56 -8.91 -15.93
CA ILE A 687 55.09 -9.09 -15.94
C ILE A 687 54.43 -7.74 -15.72
N SER A 688 53.58 -7.33 -16.65
CA SER A 688 52.87 -6.08 -16.55
C SER A 688 51.79 -6.11 -15.48
N THR A 689 51.69 -5.04 -14.71
CA THR A 689 50.52 -4.79 -13.85
C THR A 689 49.31 -4.39 -14.72
N ALA A 690 48.20 -5.09 -14.54
CA ALA A 690 47.03 -4.92 -15.37
C ALA A 690 45.72 -5.00 -14.49
N LYS A 691 44.66 -4.46 -15.01
CA LYS A 691 43.33 -4.55 -14.34
C LYS A 691 42.77 -5.97 -14.39
N ARG A 692 41.85 -6.29 -13.47
CA ARG A 692 41.17 -7.60 -13.42
C ARG A 692 40.58 -8.03 -14.76
N ALA A 693 40.02 -7.14 -15.53
CA ALA A 693 39.37 -7.40 -16.82
C ALA A 693 40.36 -7.68 -17.99
N ALA A 694 41.67 -7.58 -17.77
CA ALA A 694 42.68 -7.82 -18.78
C ALA A 694 43.09 -9.32 -18.84
N LEU A 695 43.50 -9.84 -20.01
CA LEU A 695 44.01 -11.20 -20.18
C LEU A 695 45.45 -11.37 -19.65
N GLY A 696 46.23 -10.29 -19.63
CA GLY A 696 47.65 -10.32 -19.26
C GLY A 696 48.58 -10.48 -20.44
N VAL A 697 49.80 -10.94 -20.15
CA VAL A 697 50.88 -11.15 -21.14
C VAL A 697 51.31 -12.63 -21.12
N ARG A 698 51.84 -13.12 -22.25
CA ARG A 698 52.37 -14.49 -22.32
C ARG A 698 53.63 -14.59 -21.48
N GLY A 699 53.69 -15.54 -20.57
CA GLY A 699 54.82 -15.76 -19.67
C GLY A 699 55.88 -16.66 -20.25
N MET A 700 55.49 -17.81 -20.80
CA MET A 700 56.38 -18.81 -21.41
C MET A 700 55.89 -19.20 -22.81
N LYS A 701 56.73 -19.40 -23.76
CA LYS A 701 56.42 -19.91 -25.09
C LYS A 701 56.27 -21.43 -25.02
N LEU A 702 55.07 -21.93 -25.08
CA LEU A 702 54.75 -23.36 -25.05
C LEU A 702 54.91 -24.01 -26.45
N ALA A 703 55.24 -25.31 -26.52
CA ALA A 703 55.15 -26.08 -27.72
C ALA A 703 53.69 -26.43 -28.03
N ASP A 704 53.39 -26.87 -29.25
CA ASP A 704 52.06 -27.34 -29.63
C ASP A 704 51.60 -28.50 -28.73
N GLY A 705 50.49 -28.41 -28.12
CA GLY A 705 49.93 -29.39 -27.19
C GLY A 705 50.54 -29.38 -25.78
N ASP A 706 51.49 -28.47 -25.46
CA ASP A 706 52.06 -28.29 -24.11
C ASP A 706 51.26 -27.25 -23.33
N HIS A 707 51.32 -27.34 -22.02
CA HIS A 707 50.66 -26.39 -21.12
C HIS A 707 51.48 -26.17 -19.85
N LEU A 708 51.23 -25.09 -19.14
CA LEU A 708 51.83 -24.90 -17.82
C LEU A 708 51.16 -25.81 -16.79
N GLU A 709 52.01 -26.46 -15.99
CA GLU A 709 51.59 -27.33 -14.90
C GLU A 709 51.76 -26.64 -13.53
N HIS A 710 52.89 -25.92 -13.38
CA HIS A 710 53.17 -25.21 -12.13
C HIS A 710 53.79 -23.83 -12.36
N ALA A 711 53.52 -22.93 -11.42
CA ALA A 711 54.17 -21.64 -11.30
C ALA A 711 54.68 -21.46 -9.86
N TYR A 712 55.89 -20.91 -9.73
CA TYR A 712 56.54 -20.68 -8.44
C TYR A 712 57.02 -19.24 -8.35
N LEU A 713 56.92 -18.66 -7.15
CA LEU A 713 57.47 -17.35 -6.82
C LEU A 713 58.72 -17.53 -5.97
N LEU A 714 59.83 -16.89 -6.37
CA LEU A 714 61.09 -16.95 -5.64
C LEU A 714 61.47 -15.60 -5.06
N GLY A 715 61.81 -15.58 -3.77
CA GLY A 715 62.43 -14.41 -3.07
C GLY A 715 63.94 -14.45 -3.17
N GLY A 716 64.61 -13.29 -2.93
CA GLY A 716 66.01 -13.10 -3.25
C GLY A 716 67.05 -14.02 -2.59
N HIS A 717 66.80 -14.61 -1.40
CA HIS A 717 67.78 -15.37 -0.60
C HIS A 717 67.34 -16.75 -0.13
N GLN A 718 66.22 -17.27 -0.52
CA GLN A 718 65.74 -18.60 -0.16
C GLN A 718 66.02 -19.61 -1.25
N GLU A 719 66.52 -20.81 -0.87
CA GLU A 719 66.56 -21.96 -1.78
C GLU A 719 65.17 -22.61 -1.88
N TYR A 720 64.69 -22.70 -3.12
CA TYR A 720 63.42 -23.35 -3.44
C TYR A 720 63.70 -24.66 -4.18
N ALA A 721 63.43 -25.79 -3.53
CA ALA A 721 63.56 -27.11 -4.10
C ALA A 721 62.20 -27.76 -4.26
N ILE A 722 62.05 -28.49 -5.37
CA ILE A 722 60.85 -29.28 -5.68
C ILE A 722 61.25 -30.74 -5.93
N SER A 723 60.34 -31.67 -5.71
CA SER A 723 60.52 -33.05 -6.18
C SER A 723 60.16 -33.12 -7.67
N TYR A 724 61.11 -33.48 -8.50
CA TYR A 724 60.91 -33.61 -9.92
C TYR A 724 61.57 -34.93 -10.38
N HIS A 725 60.80 -35.89 -10.93
CA HIS A 725 61.19 -37.24 -11.26
C HIS A 725 61.90 -37.96 -10.08
N ASP A 726 61.28 -37.93 -8.90
CA ASP A 726 61.79 -38.55 -7.65
C ASP A 726 63.15 -38.03 -7.16
N LYS A 727 63.62 -36.90 -7.70
CA LYS A 727 64.82 -36.20 -7.26
C LYS A 727 64.49 -34.77 -6.79
N GLU A 728 65.31 -34.32 -5.85
CA GLU A 728 65.17 -32.90 -5.37
C GLU A 728 65.85 -31.99 -6.43
N TYR A 729 65.08 -31.03 -6.97
CA TYR A 729 65.53 -30.06 -7.95
C TYR A 729 65.38 -28.64 -7.44
N SER A 730 66.51 -27.92 -7.29
CA SER A 730 66.55 -26.55 -6.86
C SER A 730 66.12 -25.58 -7.99
N LEU A 731 65.02 -24.86 -7.81
CA LEU A 731 64.54 -23.89 -8.80
C LEU A 731 65.50 -22.71 -8.97
N ASN A 732 66.32 -22.42 -7.98
CA ASN A 732 67.35 -21.40 -8.05
C ASN A 732 68.49 -21.73 -9.03
N LYS A 733 68.63 -23.00 -9.40
CA LYS A 733 69.58 -23.45 -10.42
C LYS A 733 69.14 -23.28 -11.88
N VAL A 734 67.84 -23.01 -12.09
CA VAL A 734 67.28 -22.67 -13.39
C VAL A 734 67.92 -21.36 -13.86
N ARG A 735 68.57 -21.37 -15.03
CA ARG A 735 69.14 -20.12 -15.55
C ARG A 735 68.14 -19.05 -15.76
N LEU A 736 68.44 -17.83 -15.31
CA LEU A 736 67.59 -16.66 -15.53
C LEU A 736 67.47 -16.37 -17.02
N GLY A 737 66.33 -16.42 -17.57
CA GLY A 737 65.95 -16.13 -18.95
C GLY A 737 65.13 -14.88 -19.09
N LYS A 738 64.56 -14.65 -20.27
CA LYS A 738 63.57 -13.58 -20.52
C LYS A 738 62.19 -14.18 -20.63
N ARG A 739 61.17 -13.44 -20.19
CA ARG A 739 59.77 -13.78 -20.40
C ARG A 739 59.50 -14.09 -21.89
N ASP A 740 58.52 -14.91 -22.17
CA ASP A 740 58.07 -15.29 -23.51
C ASP A 740 59.14 -16.11 -24.30
N THR A 741 60.03 -16.83 -23.63
CA THR A 741 60.91 -17.80 -24.20
C THR A 741 60.52 -19.25 -23.87
N LYS A 742 61.08 -20.27 -24.56
CA LYS A 742 60.70 -21.68 -24.39
C LYS A 742 61.16 -22.30 -23.06
N GLY A 743 62.14 -21.72 -22.40
CA GLY A 743 62.74 -22.29 -21.20
C GLY A 743 63.75 -23.47 -21.54
N ILE A 744 64.20 -24.12 -20.47
CA ILE A 744 65.19 -25.19 -20.55
C ILE A 744 64.68 -26.47 -19.89
N LYS A 745 65.07 -27.64 -20.41
CA LYS A 745 64.87 -28.91 -19.68
C LYS A 745 66.05 -29.14 -18.74
N PRO A 746 65.77 -29.44 -17.46
CA PRO A 746 66.82 -29.75 -16.51
C PRO A 746 67.58 -31.07 -16.97
N ARG A 747 68.87 -31.05 -16.84
CA ARG A 747 69.65 -32.28 -16.94
C ARG A 747 69.73 -32.89 -15.53
N ILE A 748 68.92 -33.89 -15.26
CA ILE A 748 68.82 -34.56 -13.96
C ILE A 748 69.68 -35.79 -13.93
#